data_ee6f58250404eef57f253c8ffdc45c82
#
_entry.id   ee6f58250404eef57f253c8ffdc45c82
#
_cell.length_a   1.000
_cell.length_b   1.000
_cell.length_c   1.000
_cell.angle_alpha   90.00
_cell.angle_beta   90.00
_cell.angle_gamma   90.00
#
_symmetry.space_group_name_H-M   'P 1'
#
loop_
_entity.id
_entity.type
_entity.pdbx_description
1 polymer ?
#
loop_
_entity_poly.entity_id
_entity_poly.type
_entity_poly.pdbx_seq_one_letter_code
_entity_poly.pdbx_strand_id
1 'polypeptide(L)'
;MAFKREQKTQGNFNKITISLASPEMILESSSGEVLKPETINYRTYKPERDGLFCERIFGPVKDWECHCGKYKRIRYKGIVCDRCGVEVTEKKVRRERMGHISLVVPVAHIWYFKSLPNKIGYLLGLPTKKLDTIIYYERYVVVQAGSAKNAQGEELEYLDFLTEEEYLDILDTLPKENQYLDDTDPNKFIAKMGAEALYDLLKGLDLDELSYNLRHQANTETSQQRKAEALKRLQVVEGMRNSVNKAVENRPEWMIVKVVPVIPPELRPLVPLDGGRFATSDLNDLYRRVIIRNNRLKRLIEIKAPEVILRNEKRMLQESVDSLFDNSRKSSAVKADGNRPLKSLSDSLKGKSGRFRQNLLGKRVDYSARSVIVVGPSLKLHECGIPKDMAAELYKPFVIRKMIERGIVKTVKSAKKIVDSKDPVVWDILENVLKNHPVLLNRAPTLHRLGIQAFQPKLIEGKAIRLHPLVCTAFNADFDGDQMAVHLPLSNAAILEAQLLMLASHNILNPANGAPITVPSQDMVLGLYYITKQKRSTEEEIVKGEDKIFYSPEEVVIAYNEKKLDLHATIKVRTHDMEKGQAVTKLIETTCGRVLFNDLVPKEVGYINDVLTKKSLRDIIGRVLKICGVSQTADFLDQIKEMGYTNAFKGGLSFNLDDIIIPVEKDILVNKAQDEVTDVMENYNMGLITNNERYNQIIDIWTHTNSRLTHILMDQLKNDMQGFNSIYMMFDSGARGSKEQIRQLSGMRGLMAKPQKSGATSQQIIENPILSNFKEGLSVLEYFISTHGARKGLADTALKTADAGYLTRRLVDVSQDVIINDEDCGTLRGINVTSLKKNDEEIESLYNRIVGRVSVFTLKHPKTEEVLVLEGDEITEEAATAIVEADIDEVEVRSVLTCELKRGVCAKCYGRNLSTSRMVKVGETVGVIAAQSIGEPG
;
A
#
# COMPACT_ATOMS: atom_id res chain seq x y z
N MET A 1 -45.87 -29.52 -17.70
CA MET A 1 -45.56 -28.88 -16.40
C MET A 1 -44.42 -27.90 -16.59
N ALA A 2 -44.68 -26.61 -16.51
CA ALA A 2 -43.67 -25.60 -16.67
C ALA A 2 -42.93 -25.43 -15.34
N PHE A 3 -41.66 -25.87 -15.28
CA PHE A 3 -40.77 -25.56 -14.16
C PHE A 3 -40.57 -24.06 -14.14
N LYS A 4 -41.25 -23.33 -13.24
CA LYS A 4 -40.84 -22.00 -12.82
C LYS A 4 -39.46 -22.12 -12.16
N ARG A 5 -38.40 -21.82 -12.90
CA ARG A 5 -37.13 -21.47 -12.26
C ARG A 5 -37.36 -20.19 -11.47
N GLU A 6 -37.41 -20.31 -10.17
CA GLU A 6 -37.35 -19.18 -9.26
C GLU A 6 -36.11 -18.35 -9.63
N GLN A 7 -36.32 -17.09 -10.00
CA GLN A 7 -35.26 -16.12 -10.01
C GLN A 7 -34.71 -16.08 -8.59
N LYS A 8 -33.48 -16.60 -8.39
CA LYS A 8 -32.76 -16.43 -7.15
C LYS A 8 -32.65 -14.90 -6.92
N THR A 9 -33.56 -14.34 -6.12
CA THR A 9 -33.39 -13.03 -5.52
C THR A 9 -32.03 -13.04 -4.84
N GLN A 10 -31.20 -12.05 -5.13
CA GLN A 10 -29.98 -11.83 -4.38
C GLN A 10 -30.36 -11.67 -2.91
N GLY A 11 -30.27 -12.76 -2.15
CA GLY A 11 -30.54 -12.73 -0.72
C GLY A 11 -29.47 -11.87 -0.03
N ASN A 12 -29.88 -11.03 0.89
CA ASN A 12 -28.98 -10.34 1.77
C ASN A 12 -28.20 -11.39 2.61
N PHE A 13 -26.90 -11.35 2.55
CA PHE A 13 -26.04 -12.25 3.32
C PHE A 13 -25.04 -11.43 4.15
N ASN A 14 -24.74 -11.94 5.36
CA ASN A 14 -23.80 -11.27 6.29
C ASN A 14 -22.42 -11.91 6.28
N LYS A 15 -22.31 -13.15 5.76
CA LYS A 15 -21.06 -13.90 5.71
C LYS A 15 -20.93 -14.68 4.40
N ILE A 16 -19.70 -14.86 3.95
CA ILE A 16 -19.30 -15.78 2.90
C ILE A 16 -18.38 -16.82 3.54
N THR A 17 -18.61 -18.09 3.26
CA THR A 17 -17.79 -19.20 3.74
C THR A 17 -17.19 -19.93 2.54
N ILE A 18 -15.89 -20.25 2.64
CA ILE A 18 -15.18 -21.04 1.64
C ILE A 18 -15.01 -22.44 2.20
N SER A 19 -15.40 -23.46 1.40
CA SER A 19 -15.33 -24.87 1.77
C SER A 19 -14.83 -25.73 0.62
N LEU A 20 -14.51 -26.99 0.92
CA LEU A 20 -14.26 -27.99 -0.12
C LEU A 20 -15.56 -28.32 -0.84
N ALA A 21 -15.50 -28.49 -2.16
CA ALA A 21 -16.63 -28.93 -2.97
C ALA A 21 -16.63 -30.45 -3.08
N SER A 22 -17.78 -31.09 -2.80
CA SER A 22 -17.97 -32.50 -3.07
C SER A 22 -18.14 -32.76 -4.57
N PRO A 23 -17.83 -33.95 -5.07
CA PRO A 23 -18.09 -34.27 -6.47
C PRO A 23 -19.56 -34.06 -6.85
N GLU A 24 -20.50 -34.35 -5.94
CA GLU A 24 -21.94 -34.18 -6.14
C GLU A 24 -22.32 -32.73 -6.32
N MET A 25 -21.76 -31.80 -5.51
CA MET A 25 -22.00 -30.38 -5.64
C MET A 25 -21.48 -29.83 -6.98
N ILE A 26 -20.36 -30.33 -7.48
CA ILE A 26 -19.83 -29.96 -8.80
C ILE A 26 -20.78 -30.43 -9.91
N LEU A 27 -21.29 -31.65 -9.82
CA LEU A 27 -22.25 -32.19 -10.78
C LEU A 27 -23.58 -31.45 -10.76
N GLU A 28 -24.09 -31.06 -9.61
CA GLU A 28 -25.33 -30.27 -9.46
C GLU A 28 -25.18 -28.87 -10.07
N SER A 29 -24.03 -28.24 -9.89
CA SER A 29 -23.75 -26.91 -10.45
C SER A 29 -23.46 -26.93 -11.93
N SER A 30 -23.13 -28.07 -12.50
CA SER A 30 -22.76 -28.24 -13.91
C SER A 30 -23.98 -28.37 -14.82
N SER A 31 -23.91 -27.74 -15.99
CA SER A 31 -24.93 -27.83 -17.04
C SER A 31 -24.67 -28.96 -18.05
N GLY A 32 -23.55 -29.65 -17.95
CA GLY A 32 -23.21 -30.79 -18.83
C GLY A 32 -21.73 -31.15 -18.83
N GLU A 33 -21.41 -32.33 -19.36
CA GLU A 33 -20.06 -32.84 -19.44
C GLU A 33 -19.38 -32.40 -20.75
N VAL A 34 -18.12 -32.01 -20.67
CA VAL A 34 -17.27 -31.64 -21.79
C VAL A 34 -16.45 -32.86 -22.20
N LEU A 35 -16.75 -33.43 -23.35
CA LEU A 35 -16.12 -34.68 -23.84
C LEU A 35 -15.01 -34.42 -24.85
N LYS A 36 -15.12 -33.36 -25.63
CA LYS A 36 -14.20 -33.08 -26.76
C LYS A 36 -13.25 -31.93 -26.44
N PRO A 37 -11.99 -32.02 -26.88
CA PRO A 37 -10.99 -30.96 -26.69
C PRO A 37 -11.16 -29.77 -27.65
N GLU A 38 -11.95 -29.93 -28.71
CA GLU A 38 -12.17 -28.90 -29.72
C GLU A 38 -12.89 -27.68 -29.13
N THR A 39 -12.53 -26.51 -29.64
CA THR A 39 -13.13 -25.24 -29.21
C THR A 39 -14.18 -24.77 -30.22
N ILE A 40 -13.76 -24.48 -31.43
CA ILE A 40 -14.62 -24.01 -32.52
C ILE A 40 -14.25 -24.74 -33.83
N ASN A 41 -15.22 -24.83 -34.74
CA ASN A 41 -14.97 -25.27 -36.08
C ASN A 41 -14.26 -24.17 -36.88
N TYR A 42 -13.06 -24.42 -37.37
CA TYR A 42 -12.22 -23.43 -38.06
C TYR A 42 -12.81 -22.91 -39.37
N ARG A 43 -13.75 -23.66 -39.98
CA ARG A 43 -14.41 -23.33 -41.24
C ARG A 43 -15.63 -22.45 -41.04
N THR A 44 -16.45 -22.77 -40.02
CA THR A 44 -17.73 -22.08 -39.75
C THR A 44 -17.67 -21.10 -38.60
N TYR A 45 -16.59 -21.07 -37.85
CA TYR A 45 -16.38 -20.30 -36.62
C TYR A 45 -17.46 -20.53 -35.52
N LYS A 46 -18.22 -21.61 -35.65
CA LYS A 46 -19.22 -21.99 -34.66
C LYS A 46 -18.62 -22.93 -33.62
N PRO A 47 -19.07 -22.85 -32.36
CA PRO A 47 -18.67 -23.78 -31.31
C PRO A 47 -18.94 -25.24 -31.67
N GLU A 48 -18.00 -26.13 -31.43
CA GLU A 48 -18.16 -27.55 -31.60
C GLU A 48 -19.06 -28.15 -30.53
N ARG A 49 -19.79 -29.19 -30.91
CA ARG A 49 -20.68 -29.91 -30.03
C ARG A 49 -19.88 -30.71 -29.00
N ASP A 50 -20.29 -30.66 -27.74
CA ASP A 50 -19.62 -31.30 -26.59
C ASP A 50 -18.16 -30.88 -26.37
N GLY A 51 -17.74 -29.75 -26.98
CA GLY A 51 -16.45 -29.13 -26.81
C GLY A 51 -16.42 -28.08 -25.71
N LEU A 52 -15.27 -27.42 -25.55
CA LEU A 52 -15.03 -26.40 -24.53
C LEU A 52 -15.91 -25.14 -24.66
N PHE A 53 -16.48 -24.88 -25.82
CA PHE A 53 -17.38 -23.74 -26.10
C PHE A 53 -18.81 -24.17 -26.48
N CYS A 54 -19.19 -25.43 -26.27
CA CYS A 54 -20.48 -25.98 -26.67
C CYS A 54 -21.66 -25.12 -26.24
N GLU A 55 -22.55 -24.79 -27.21
CA GLU A 55 -23.76 -24.01 -26.93
C GLU A 55 -24.79 -24.78 -26.13
N ARG A 56 -24.81 -26.12 -26.23
CA ARG A 56 -25.73 -26.99 -25.48
C ARG A 56 -25.41 -26.94 -23.98
N ILE A 57 -24.13 -26.95 -23.62
CA ILE A 57 -23.67 -26.94 -22.23
C ILE A 57 -23.72 -25.54 -21.65
N PHE A 58 -23.13 -24.56 -22.34
CA PHE A 58 -22.89 -23.22 -21.83
C PHE A 58 -23.90 -22.18 -22.25
N GLY A 59 -24.75 -22.47 -23.22
CA GLY A 59 -25.75 -21.56 -23.76
C GLY A 59 -25.42 -20.96 -25.14
N PRO A 60 -26.38 -20.23 -25.75
CA PRO A 60 -26.25 -19.72 -27.11
C PRO A 60 -25.24 -18.58 -27.21
N VAL A 61 -24.60 -18.45 -28.38
CA VAL A 61 -23.65 -17.35 -28.70
C VAL A 61 -24.39 -16.04 -28.98
N LYS A 62 -25.60 -16.12 -29.55
CA LYS A 62 -26.45 -14.95 -29.86
C LYS A 62 -27.70 -14.97 -28.99
N ASP A 63 -28.18 -13.80 -28.61
CA ASP A 63 -29.41 -13.67 -27.82
C ASP A 63 -30.59 -14.26 -28.57
N TRP A 64 -31.35 -15.11 -27.88
CA TRP A 64 -32.60 -15.69 -28.35
C TRP A 64 -32.49 -16.45 -29.69
N GLU A 65 -31.34 -17.03 -29.98
CA GLU A 65 -31.10 -17.87 -31.18
C GLU A 65 -30.45 -19.19 -30.81
N CYS A 66 -31.00 -20.32 -31.34
CA CYS A 66 -30.39 -21.64 -31.19
C CYS A 66 -29.24 -21.85 -32.21
N HIS A 67 -28.37 -22.82 -31.97
CA HIS A 67 -27.23 -23.13 -32.82
C HIS A 67 -27.58 -23.38 -34.30
N CYS A 68 -28.63 -24.13 -34.58
CA CYS A 68 -29.08 -24.48 -35.94
C CYS A 68 -29.91 -23.38 -36.62
N GLY A 69 -30.31 -22.32 -35.85
CA GLY A 69 -31.12 -21.20 -36.39
C GLY A 69 -32.62 -21.48 -36.56
N LYS A 70 -33.11 -22.69 -36.15
CA LYS A 70 -34.53 -23.03 -36.21
C LYS A 70 -35.39 -22.07 -35.35
N TYR A 71 -34.97 -21.77 -34.17
CA TYR A 71 -35.65 -20.86 -33.27
C TYR A 71 -34.88 -19.55 -33.19
N LYS A 72 -35.52 -18.45 -33.53
CA LYS A 72 -34.98 -17.10 -33.46
C LYS A 72 -35.99 -16.18 -32.79
N ARG A 73 -35.54 -15.17 -32.07
CA ARG A 73 -36.34 -14.13 -31.38
C ARG A 73 -36.89 -14.59 -30.02
N ILE A 74 -37.21 -13.60 -29.20
CA ILE A 74 -37.62 -13.71 -27.80
C ILE A 74 -38.88 -14.53 -27.55
N ARG A 75 -39.78 -14.66 -28.55
CA ARG A 75 -41.03 -15.42 -28.44
C ARG A 75 -40.80 -16.90 -28.11
N TYR A 76 -39.61 -17.44 -28.39
CA TYR A 76 -39.23 -18.81 -28.14
C TYR A 76 -38.39 -18.98 -26.86
N LYS A 77 -38.44 -18.02 -25.94
CA LYS A 77 -37.72 -18.02 -24.71
C LYS A 77 -37.92 -19.31 -23.90
N GLY A 78 -36.80 -19.94 -23.46
CA GLY A 78 -36.81 -21.13 -22.63
C GLY A 78 -37.07 -22.43 -23.32
N ILE A 79 -37.31 -22.43 -24.67
CA ILE A 79 -37.48 -23.65 -25.46
C ILE A 79 -36.11 -24.28 -25.74
N VAL A 80 -36.02 -25.59 -25.50
CA VAL A 80 -34.85 -26.38 -25.91
C VAL A 80 -35.08 -26.88 -27.33
N CYS A 81 -34.18 -26.56 -28.25
CA CYS A 81 -34.31 -26.95 -29.63
C CYS A 81 -34.17 -28.46 -29.80
N ASP A 82 -35.18 -29.13 -30.39
CA ASP A 82 -35.22 -30.58 -30.67
C ASP A 82 -34.12 -31.01 -31.63
N ARG A 83 -33.61 -30.16 -32.52
CA ARG A 83 -32.57 -30.49 -33.51
C ARG A 83 -31.15 -30.33 -32.93
N CYS A 84 -30.86 -29.24 -32.24
CA CYS A 84 -29.49 -28.97 -31.75
C CYS A 84 -29.35 -29.06 -30.23
N GLY A 85 -30.46 -29.18 -29.48
CA GLY A 85 -30.45 -29.30 -28.03
C GLY A 85 -30.06 -28.02 -27.27
N VAL A 86 -29.96 -26.87 -27.97
CA VAL A 86 -29.60 -25.58 -27.36
C VAL A 86 -30.85 -24.89 -26.83
N GLU A 87 -30.82 -24.43 -25.58
CA GLU A 87 -31.89 -23.65 -24.99
C GLU A 87 -31.86 -22.20 -25.54
N VAL A 88 -33.02 -21.67 -25.89
CA VAL A 88 -33.16 -20.31 -26.40
C VAL A 88 -33.21 -19.34 -25.22
N THR A 89 -32.05 -18.77 -24.87
CA THR A 89 -31.84 -17.84 -23.76
C THR A 89 -30.98 -16.66 -24.18
N GLU A 90 -30.72 -15.77 -23.24
CA GLU A 90 -29.77 -14.67 -23.43
C GLU A 90 -28.32 -15.20 -23.49
N LYS A 91 -27.48 -14.53 -24.26
CA LYS A 91 -26.05 -14.80 -24.34
C LYS A 91 -25.36 -14.72 -22.97
N LYS A 92 -25.86 -13.89 -22.05
CA LYS A 92 -25.31 -13.68 -20.73
C LYS A 92 -25.10 -14.97 -19.91
N VAL A 93 -25.92 -16.00 -20.15
CA VAL A 93 -25.78 -17.31 -19.49
C VAL A 93 -24.43 -17.99 -19.76
N ARG A 94 -23.74 -17.67 -20.84
CA ARG A 94 -22.38 -18.17 -21.14
C ARG A 94 -21.32 -17.67 -20.15
N ARG A 95 -21.63 -16.67 -19.36
CA ARG A 95 -20.78 -16.19 -18.26
C ARG A 95 -21.06 -16.91 -16.94
N GLU A 96 -22.22 -17.52 -16.80
CA GLU A 96 -22.72 -18.08 -15.54
C GLU A 96 -22.70 -19.60 -15.50
N ARG A 97 -22.95 -20.27 -16.63
CA ARG A 97 -23.05 -21.73 -16.72
C ARG A 97 -21.68 -22.39 -16.64
N MET A 98 -21.56 -23.36 -15.74
CA MET A 98 -20.38 -24.22 -15.60
C MET A 98 -20.61 -25.55 -16.27
N GLY A 99 -19.51 -26.17 -16.73
CA GLY A 99 -19.50 -27.57 -17.16
C GLY A 99 -18.62 -28.40 -16.22
N HIS A 100 -18.47 -29.69 -16.55
CA HIS A 100 -17.55 -30.58 -15.82
C HIS A 100 -16.83 -31.54 -16.76
N ILE A 101 -15.74 -32.10 -16.28
CA ILE A 101 -15.00 -33.19 -16.90
C ILE A 101 -14.94 -34.32 -15.87
N SER A 102 -15.55 -35.49 -16.18
CA SER A 102 -15.42 -36.65 -15.32
C SER A 102 -14.08 -37.34 -15.57
N LEU A 103 -13.26 -37.44 -14.56
CA LEU A 103 -11.98 -38.14 -14.65
C LEU A 103 -12.17 -39.65 -14.55
N VAL A 104 -11.46 -40.38 -15.39
CA VAL A 104 -11.47 -41.86 -15.36
C VAL A 104 -10.80 -42.39 -14.07
N VAL A 105 -9.77 -41.69 -13.62
CA VAL A 105 -9.01 -42.00 -12.41
C VAL A 105 -8.99 -40.78 -11.50
N PRO A 106 -9.24 -40.93 -10.19
CA PRO A 106 -9.09 -39.83 -9.23
C PRO A 106 -7.70 -39.20 -9.29
N VAL A 107 -7.63 -37.87 -9.06
CA VAL A 107 -6.40 -37.10 -9.11
C VAL A 107 -6.26 -36.29 -7.82
N ALA A 108 -5.08 -36.25 -7.20
CA ALA A 108 -4.84 -35.44 -6.01
C ALA A 108 -4.76 -33.97 -6.37
N HIS A 109 -5.40 -33.10 -5.58
CA HIS A 109 -5.38 -31.67 -5.82
C HIS A 109 -4.06 -31.06 -5.35
N ILE A 110 -3.33 -30.40 -6.25
CA ILE A 110 -1.98 -29.87 -6.00
C ILE A 110 -1.89 -28.91 -4.80
N TRP A 111 -2.95 -28.16 -4.48
CA TRP A 111 -2.96 -27.26 -3.34
C TRP A 111 -2.81 -27.97 -1.99
N TYR A 112 -3.24 -29.22 -1.89
CA TYR A 112 -3.29 -29.94 -0.62
C TYR A 112 -2.09 -30.86 -0.37
N PHE A 113 -1.24 -31.09 -1.37
CA PHE A 113 -0.01 -31.88 -1.17
C PHE A 113 1.30 -31.11 -1.48
N LYS A 114 1.27 -30.05 -2.32
CA LYS A 114 2.46 -29.23 -2.63
C LYS A 114 2.54 -27.93 -1.84
N SER A 115 1.46 -27.50 -1.17
CA SER A 115 1.52 -26.30 -0.32
C SER A 115 2.15 -26.60 1.04
N LEU A 116 2.72 -25.58 1.67
CA LEU A 116 3.16 -25.64 3.06
C LEU A 116 2.12 -24.86 3.92
N PRO A 117 1.58 -25.48 4.98
CA PRO A 117 1.72 -26.88 5.42
C PRO A 117 0.99 -27.86 4.50
N ASN A 118 1.58 -29.05 4.27
CA ASN A 118 1.00 -30.11 3.45
C ASN A 118 -0.20 -30.75 4.15
N LYS A 119 -1.42 -30.46 3.69
CA LYS A 119 -2.65 -30.90 4.35
C LYS A 119 -2.83 -32.42 4.33
N ILE A 120 -2.64 -33.06 3.18
CA ILE A 120 -2.75 -34.52 3.02
C ILE A 120 -1.66 -35.21 3.84
N GLY A 121 -0.42 -34.70 3.76
CA GLY A 121 0.70 -35.26 4.54
C GLY A 121 0.49 -35.18 6.05
N TYR A 122 -0.08 -34.09 6.56
CA TYR A 122 -0.37 -33.94 7.98
C TYR A 122 -1.53 -34.82 8.46
N LEU A 123 -2.55 -35.07 7.64
CA LEU A 123 -3.62 -36.01 7.99
C LEU A 123 -3.09 -37.42 8.06
N LEU A 124 -2.34 -37.86 7.05
CA LEU A 124 -1.83 -39.23 6.97
C LEU A 124 -0.53 -39.48 7.76
N GLY A 125 0.13 -38.43 8.24
CA GLY A 125 1.41 -38.54 8.92
C GLY A 125 2.60 -38.82 7.98
N LEU A 126 2.46 -38.50 6.68
CA LEU A 126 3.45 -38.80 5.67
C LEU A 126 4.30 -37.57 5.31
N PRO A 127 5.64 -37.70 5.21
CA PRO A 127 6.50 -36.64 4.70
C PRO A 127 6.26 -36.38 3.21
N THR A 128 6.45 -35.15 2.76
CA THR A 128 6.16 -34.71 1.39
C THR A 128 6.83 -35.56 0.31
N LYS A 129 8.07 -36.02 0.53
CA LYS A 129 8.78 -36.88 -0.42
C LYS A 129 8.06 -38.22 -0.62
N LYS A 130 7.65 -38.87 0.47
CA LYS A 130 6.89 -40.14 0.42
C LYS A 130 5.55 -39.96 -0.27
N LEU A 131 4.87 -38.83 -0.02
CA LEU A 131 3.60 -38.52 -0.67
C LEU A 131 3.76 -38.31 -2.18
N ASP A 132 4.84 -37.64 -2.61
CA ASP A 132 5.14 -37.45 -4.03
C ASP A 132 5.34 -38.79 -4.76
N THR A 133 6.04 -39.77 -4.14
CA THR A 133 6.25 -41.08 -4.75
C THR A 133 4.95 -41.86 -4.96
N ILE A 134 3.95 -41.67 -4.07
CA ILE A 134 2.62 -42.25 -4.25
C ILE A 134 1.89 -41.57 -5.40
N ILE A 135 1.78 -40.26 -5.38
CA ILE A 135 0.96 -39.46 -6.31
C ILE A 135 1.43 -39.59 -7.76
N TYR A 136 2.76 -39.63 -7.95
CA TYR A 136 3.33 -39.75 -9.29
C TYR A 136 3.61 -41.19 -9.74
N TYR A 137 2.97 -42.18 -9.08
CA TYR A 137 3.01 -43.58 -9.48
C TYR A 137 4.40 -44.21 -9.47
N GLU A 138 5.25 -43.85 -8.52
CA GLU A 138 6.59 -44.44 -8.36
C GLU A 138 6.60 -45.67 -7.47
N ARG A 139 5.78 -45.69 -6.40
CA ARG A 139 5.69 -46.80 -5.43
C ARG A 139 4.24 -47.11 -5.07
N TYR A 140 4.00 -48.40 -4.68
CA TYR A 140 2.75 -48.82 -4.06
C TYR A 140 2.73 -48.44 -2.58
N VAL A 141 1.56 -48.19 -2.06
CA VAL A 141 1.30 -48.02 -0.63
C VAL A 141 0.27 -49.06 -0.18
N VAL A 142 0.53 -49.67 0.97
CA VAL A 142 -0.36 -50.64 1.58
C VAL A 142 -1.53 -49.89 2.21
N VAL A 143 -2.74 -50.12 1.70
CA VAL A 143 -3.98 -49.58 2.24
C VAL A 143 -4.51 -50.51 3.31
N GLN A 144 -4.39 -51.83 3.07
CA GLN A 144 -4.79 -52.87 3.98
C GLN A 144 -3.79 -54.04 3.89
N ALA A 145 -3.15 -54.35 5.00
CA ALA A 145 -2.09 -55.38 5.04
C ALA A 145 -2.60 -56.81 4.91
N GLY A 146 -3.75 -57.09 5.50
CA GLY A 146 -4.34 -58.45 5.50
C GLY A 146 -3.40 -59.48 6.08
N SER A 147 -3.29 -60.66 5.42
CA SER A 147 -2.38 -61.76 5.78
C SER A 147 -1.05 -61.75 5.04
N ALA A 148 -0.70 -60.66 4.36
CA ALA A 148 0.48 -60.59 3.52
C ALA A 148 1.77 -60.41 4.36
N LYS A 149 2.83 -61.08 3.91
CA LYS A 149 4.19 -60.95 4.51
C LYS A 149 5.18 -60.50 3.50
N ASN A 150 6.18 -59.75 3.97
CA ASN A 150 7.30 -59.30 3.22
C ASN A 150 8.16 -60.49 2.76
N ALA A 151 9.03 -60.29 1.77
CA ALA A 151 10.03 -61.29 1.33
C ALA A 151 10.97 -61.79 2.44
N GLN A 152 11.06 -61.02 3.54
CA GLN A 152 11.82 -61.37 4.76
C GLN A 152 10.96 -62.13 5.84
N GLY A 153 9.67 -62.38 5.57
CA GLY A 153 8.74 -63.08 6.46
C GLY A 153 8.12 -62.19 7.54
N GLU A 154 8.35 -60.86 7.53
CA GLU A 154 7.78 -59.86 8.44
C GLU A 154 6.34 -59.51 7.97
N GLU A 155 5.47 -59.25 8.93
CA GLU A 155 4.10 -58.82 8.63
C GLU A 155 4.14 -57.37 8.13
N LEU A 156 3.40 -57.07 7.03
CA LEU A 156 3.30 -55.72 6.47
C LEU A 156 2.45 -54.82 7.40
N GLU A 157 2.87 -53.59 7.55
CA GLU A 157 2.15 -52.58 8.29
C GLU A 157 1.30 -51.68 7.38
N TYR A 158 0.33 -50.99 7.94
CA TYR A 158 -0.45 -49.94 7.30
C TYR A 158 0.44 -48.77 6.91
N LEU A 159 0.35 -48.32 5.69
CA LEU A 159 1.19 -47.24 5.10
C LEU A 159 2.64 -47.66 4.74
N ASP A 160 2.92 -48.96 4.63
CA ASP A 160 4.20 -49.41 4.07
C ASP A 160 4.31 -49.13 2.57
N PHE A 161 5.55 -48.91 2.13
CA PHE A 161 5.88 -48.56 0.75
C PHE A 161 6.55 -49.74 0.06
N LEU A 162 5.94 -50.20 -1.02
CA LEU A 162 6.45 -51.31 -1.78
C LEU A 162 6.94 -50.88 -3.16
N THR A 163 8.06 -51.43 -3.61
CA THR A 163 8.49 -51.33 -5.00
C THR A 163 7.62 -52.24 -5.87
N GLU A 164 7.71 -52.11 -7.17
CA GLU A 164 6.96 -52.97 -8.10
C GLU A 164 7.34 -54.44 -7.99
N GLU A 165 8.61 -54.73 -7.80
CA GLU A 165 9.15 -56.07 -7.63
C GLU A 165 8.61 -56.72 -6.34
N GLU A 166 8.73 -56.02 -5.21
CA GLU A 166 8.19 -56.47 -3.92
C GLU A 166 6.67 -56.70 -3.97
N TYR A 167 5.92 -55.86 -4.68
CA TYR A 167 4.50 -56.01 -4.83
C TYR A 167 4.13 -57.29 -5.62
N LEU A 168 4.85 -57.58 -6.71
CA LEU A 168 4.64 -58.80 -7.50
C LEU A 168 5.03 -60.04 -6.73
N ASP A 169 6.15 -60.01 -6.01
CA ASP A 169 6.58 -61.14 -5.16
C ASP A 169 5.55 -61.45 -4.08
N ILE A 170 4.95 -60.43 -3.46
CA ILE A 170 3.89 -60.61 -2.46
C ILE A 170 2.64 -61.22 -3.11
N LEU A 171 2.26 -60.74 -4.31
CA LEU A 171 1.10 -61.32 -5.00
C LEU A 171 1.29 -62.79 -5.38
N ASP A 172 2.50 -63.22 -5.70
CA ASP A 172 2.84 -64.60 -6.04
C ASP A 172 2.88 -65.51 -4.80
N THR A 173 3.19 -64.95 -3.63
CA THR A 173 3.23 -65.69 -2.36
C THR A 173 1.88 -65.82 -1.67
N LEU A 174 0.92 -64.93 -2.01
CA LEU A 174 -0.43 -64.93 -1.42
C LEU A 174 -1.30 -66.12 -1.93
N PRO A 175 -2.15 -66.70 -1.10
CA PRO A 175 -3.16 -67.69 -1.52
C PRO A 175 -4.09 -67.10 -2.58
N LYS A 176 -4.38 -67.87 -3.64
CA LYS A 176 -5.30 -67.44 -4.72
C LYS A 176 -6.70 -67.05 -4.22
N GLU A 177 -7.11 -67.56 -3.11
CA GLU A 177 -8.40 -67.22 -2.44
C GLU A 177 -8.46 -65.76 -1.99
N ASN A 178 -7.32 -65.15 -1.65
CA ASN A 178 -7.26 -63.75 -1.22
C ASN A 178 -7.73 -62.76 -2.35
N GLN A 179 -7.57 -63.10 -3.61
CA GLN A 179 -8.03 -62.27 -4.73
C GLN A 179 -9.57 -62.23 -4.89
N TYR A 180 -10.28 -63.24 -4.37
CA TYR A 180 -11.75 -63.35 -4.44
C TYR A 180 -12.47 -62.80 -3.21
N LEU A 181 -11.75 -62.37 -2.16
CA LEU A 181 -12.34 -61.76 -0.98
C LEU A 181 -12.92 -60.39 -1.34
N ASP A 182 -13.99 -59.99 -0.67
CA ASP A 182 -14.56 -58.67 -0.81
C ASP A 182 -13.58 -57.60 -0.26
N ASP A 183 -13.62 -56.39 -0.86
CA ASP A 183 -12.74 -55.30 -0.45
C ASP A 183 -12.98 -54.81 1.00
N THR A 184 -14.06 -55.24 1.62
CA THR A 184 -14.42 -54.98 3.03
C THR A 184 -13.85 -55.99 4.00
N ASP A 185 -13.31 -57.12 3.51
CA ASP A 185 -12.76 -58.16 4.36
C ASP A 185 -11.39 -57.78 4.91
N PRO A 186 -11.19 -57.73 6.23
CA PRO A 186 -9.91 -57.31 6.82
C PRO A 186 -8.72 -58.21 6.47
N ASN A 187 -8.93 -59.41 5.98
CA ASN A 187 -7.85 -60.34 5.61
C ASN A 187 -7.35 -60.14 4.14
N LYS A 188 -8.04 -59.32 3.35
CA LYS A 188 -7.64 -59.05 1.97
C LYS A 188 -6.43 -58.11 1.94
N PHE A 189 -5.40 -58.44 1.16
CA PHE A 189 -4.31 -57.57 0.90
C PHE A 189 -4.66 -56.56 -0.19
N ILE A 190 -4.57 -55.27 0.11
CA ILE A 190 -4.84 -54.18 -0.83
C ILE A 190 -3.66 -53.19 -0.79
N ALA A 191 -2.95 -53.13 -1.91
CA ALA A 191 -1.95 -52.08 -2.13
C ALA A 191 -2.26 -51.38 -3.46
N LYS A 192 -2.28 -50.02 -3.44
CA LYS A 192 -2.62 -49.23 -4.59
C LYS A 192 -1.57 -48.14 -4.81
N MET A 193 -1.57 -47.54 -6.02
CA MET A 193 -0.74 -46.36 -6.38
C MET A 193 -1.62 -45.13 -6.64
N GLY A 194 -0.99 -43.96 -6.56
CA GLY A 194 -1.62 -42.73 -7.01
C GLY A 194 -2.70 -42.19 -6.09
N ALA A 195 -3.54 -41.34 -6.63
CA ALA A 195 -4.62 -40.72 -5.87
C ALA A 195 -5.74 -41.69 -5.47
N GLU A 196 -5.84 -42.85 -6.12
CA GLU A 196 -6.76 -43.89 -5.73
C GLU A 196 -6.44 -44.44 -4.33
N ALA A 197 -5.16 -44.72 -4.06
CA ALA A 197 -4.68 -45.11 -2.75
C ALA A 197 -4.96 -44.04 -1.69
N LEU A 198 -4.66 -42.80 -2.01
CA LEU A 198 -4.89 -41.68 -1.08
C LEU A 198 -6.37 -41.45 -0.79
N TYR A 199 -7.25 -41.70 -1.77
CA TYR A 199 -8.69 -41.61 -1.56
C TYR A 199 -9.17 -42.62 -0.53
N ASP A 200 -8.74 -43.89 -0.67
CA ASP A 200 -9.11 -44.95 0.25
C ASP A 200 -8.54 -44.71 1.66
N LEU A 201 -7.27 -44.27 1.77
CA LEU A 201 -6.63 -43.89 3.04
C LEU A 201 -7.36 -42.75 3.74
N LEU A 202 -7.73 -41.69 3.01
CA LEU A 202 -8.42 -40.53 3.57
C LEU A 202 -9.87 -40.83 3.94
N LYS A 203 -10.53 -41.75 3.23
CA LYS A 203 -11.90 -42.18 3.52
C LYS A 203 -11.96 -43.06 4.79
N GLY A 204 -10.92 -43.87 5.02
CA GLY A 204 -10.81 -44.72 6.20
C GLY A 204 -10.32 -44.01 7.46
N LEU A 205 -10.01 -42.71 7.39
CA LEU A 205 -9.43 -41.97 8.52
C LEU A 205 -10.49 -41.55 9.54
N ASP A 206 -10.34 -41.97 10.80
CA ASP A 206 -11.12 -41.45 11.93
C ASP A 206 -10.47 -40.20 12.50
N LEU A 207 -11.15 -39.05 12.30
CA LEU A 207 -10.64 -37.73 12.75
C LEU A 207 -10.73 -37.58 14.27
N ASP A 208 -11.66 -38.23 14.95
CA ASP A 208 -11.84 -38.10 16.38
C ASP A 208 -10.73 -38.85 17.12
N GLU A 209 -10.46 -40.09 16.72
CA GLU A 209 -9.35 -40.90 17.24
C GLU A 209 -8.00 -40.23 16.99
N LEU A 210 -7.77 -39.75 15.77
CA LEU A 210 -6.54 -39.04 15.40
C LEU A 210 -6.33 -37.75 16.23
N SER A 211 -7.40 -37.01 16.48
CA SER A 211 -7.34 -35.82 17.33
C SER A 211 -6.97 -36.15 18.76
N TYR A 212 -7.56 -37.23 19.32
CA TYR A 212 -7.26 -37.69 20.68
C TYR A 212 -5.79 -38.11 20.81
N ASN A 213 -5.30 -38.93 19.88
CA ASN A 213 -3.92 -39.41 19.85
C ASN A 213 -2.91 -38.27 19.73
N LEU A 214 -3.17 -37.29 18.86
CA LEU A 214 -2.29 -36.11 18.70
C LEU A 214 -2.28 -35.18 19.93
N ARG A 215 -3.41 -35.04 20.61
CA ARG A 215 -3.47 -34.28 21.88
C ARG A 215 -2.68 -34.96 22.97
N HIS A 216 -2.81 -36.28 23.10
CA HIS A 216 -2.02 -37.07 24.04
C HIS A 216 -0.51 -36.94 23.72
N GLN A 217 -0.15 -37.12 22.46
CA GLN A 217 1.25 -36.95 22.01
C GLN A 217 1.80 -35.54 22.30
N ALA A 218 1.04 -34.49 22.02
CA ALA A 218 1.46 -33.10 22.30
C ALA A 218 1.68 -32.82 23.79
N ASN A 219 0.99 -33.57 24.69
CA ASN A 219 1.15 -33.44 26.14
C ASN A 219 2.29 -34.29 26.70
N THR A 220 2.57 -35.46 26.11
CA THR A 220 3.57 -36.41 26.60
C THR A 220 4.96 -36.20 26.01
N GLU A 221 5.07 -35.59 24.80
CA GLU A 221 6.37 -35.37 24.16
C GLU A 221 7.25 -34.34 24.89
N THR A 222 8.51 -34.75 25.13
CA THR A 222 9.52 -33.90 25.77
C THR A 222 10.29 -33.04 24.79
N SER A 223 10.41 -33.48 23.54
CA SER A 223 11.09 -32.73 22.47
C SER A 223 10.24 -31.56 21.94
N GLN A 224 10.72 -30.33 22.08
CA GLN A 224 10.00 -29.13 21.56
C GLN A 224 9.71 -29.20 20.07
N GLN A 225 10.60 -29.80 19.28
CA GLN A 225 10.41 -29.91 17.83
C GLN A 225 9.27 -30.85 17.48
N ARG A 226 9.23 -32.05 18.08
CA ARG A 226 8.15 -33.04 17.89
C ARG A 226 6.81 -32.52 18.43
N LYS A 227 6.84 -31.84 19.56
CA LYS A 227 5.66 -31.17 20.12
C LYS A 227 5.07 -30.13 19.18
N ALA A 228 5.94 -29.26 18.60
CA ALA A 228 5.51 -28.25 17.62
C ALA A 228 4.94 -28.89 16.34
N GLU A 229 5.50 -30.01 15.88
CA GLU A 229 4.98 -30.77 14.74
C GLU A 229 3.62 -31.41 15.04
N ALA A 230 3.47 -32.04 16.19
CA ALA A 230 2.21 -32.61 16.65
C ALA A 230 1.11 -31.52 16.76
N LEU A 231 1.43 -30.33 17.27
CA LEU A 231 0.49 -29.21 17.34
C LEU A 231 0.08 -28.69 15.96
N LYS A 232 1.01 -28.59 15.01
CA LYS A 232 0.68 -28.21 13.61
C LYS A 232 -0.22 -29.24 12.94
N ARG A 233 0.05 -30.54 13.17
CA ARG A 233 -0.77 -31.63 12.66
C ARG A 233 -2.17 -31.60 13.29
N LEU A 234 -2.25 -31.42 14.61
CA LEU A 234 -3.51 -31.27 15.34
C LEU A 234 -4.36 -30.09 14.81
N GLN A 235 -3.75 -28.95 14.49
CA GLN A 235 -4.45 -27.81 13.94
C GLN A 235 -5.17 -28.14 12.63
N VAL A 236 -4.56 -28.93 11.76
CA VAL A 236 -5.17 -29.36 10.49
C VAL A 236 -6.33 -30.32 10.75
N VAL A 237 -6.13 -31.32 11.63
CA VAL A 237 -7.14 -32.30 12.00
C VAL A 237 -8.36 -31.64 12.64
N GLU A 238 -8.15 -30.75 13.61
CA GLU A 238 -9.23 -29.98 14.26
C GLU A 238 -9.98 -29.08 13.27
N GLY A 239 -9.29 -28.50 12.30
CA GLY A 239 -9.91 -27.71 11.23
C GLY A 239 -10.90 -28.53 10.40
N MET A 240 -10.58 -29.80 10.10
CA MET A 240 -11.48 -30.72 9.40
C MET A 240 -12.59 -31.22 10.34
N ARG A 241 -12.26 -31.67 11.54
CA ARG A 241 -13.21 -32.20 12.52
C ARG A 241 -14.29 -31.16 12.90
N ASN A 242 -13.88 -29.94 13.19
CA ASN A 242 -14.81 -28.88 13.57
C ASN A 242 -15.72 -28.40 12.41
N SER A 243 -15.44 -28.79 11.18
CA SER A 243 -16.30 -28.47 10.04
C SER A 243 -17.57 -29.38 10.01
N VAL A 244 -17.48 -30.60 10.51
CA VAL A 244 -18.60 -31.57 10.51
C VAL A 244 -19.80 -31.05 11.33
N ASN A 245 -19.53 -30.27 12.38
CA ASN A 245 -20.58 -29.71 13.25
C ASN A 245 -21.09 -28.33 12.78
N LYS A 246 -20.65 -27.84 11.63
CA LYS A 246 -21.06 -26.54 11.05
C LYS A 246 -21.94 -26.75 9.82
N ALA A 247 -22.66 -25.72 9.41
CA ALA A 247 -23.50 -25.72 8.21
C ALA A 247 -22.77 -26.11 6.90
N VAL A 248 -21.44 -26.19 6.94
CA VAL A 248 -20.59 -26.56 5.81
C VAL A 248 -19.61 -27.65 6.26
N GLU A 249 -19.85 -28.85 5.84
CA GLU A 249 -19.02 -30.03 6.10
C GLU A 249 -17.81 -30.04 5.15
N ASN A 250 -16.62 -30.40 5.66
CA ASN A 250 -15.41 -30.62 4.85
C ASN A 250 -14.90 -32.04 5.15
N ARG A 251 -14.97 -32.94 4.16
CA ARG A 251 -14.42 -34.29 4.30
C ARG A 251 -13.01 -34.34 3.71
N PRO A 252 -12.09 -35.10 4.35
CA PRO A 252 -10.72 -35.26 3.85
C PRO A 252 -10.65 -35.81 2.43
N GLU A 253 -11.55 -36.75 2.09
CA GLU A 253 -11.62 -37.38 0.76
C GLU A 253 -11.89 -36.40 -0.40
N TRP A 254 -12.51 -35.25 -0.11
CA TRP A 254 -12.79 -34.24 -1.15
C TRP A 254 -11.54 -33.47 -1.62
N MET A 255 -10.39 -33.69 -0.98
CA MET A 255 -9.09 -33.19 -1.49
C MET A 255 -8.61 -34.00 -2.70
N ILE A 256 -9.25 -35.12 -2.99
CA ILE A 256 -9.02 -35.91 -4.20
C ILE A 256 -10.11 -35.59 -5.22
N VAL A 257 -9.72 -35.15 -6.39
CA VAL A 257 -10.62 -34.66 -7.45
C VAL A 257 -11.06 -35.84 -8.33
N LYS A 258 -12.35 -36.11 -8.38
CA LYS A 258 -12.98 -37.07 -9.31
C LYS A 258 -13.61 -36.35 -10.50
N VAL A 259 -14.09 -35.15 -10.30
CA VAL A 259 -14.75 -34.32 -11.31
C VAL A 259 -14.08 -32.95 -11.34
N VAL A 260 -13.58 -32.56 -12.50
CA VAL A 260 -12.96 -31.24 -12.70
C VAL A 260 -14.02 -30.26 -13.18
N PRO A 261 -14.25 -29.13 -12.49
CA PRO A 261 -15.15 -28.09 -12.94
C PRO A 261 -14.56 -27.34 -14.14
N VAL A 262 -15.39 -27.07 -15.15
CA VAL A 262 -15.02 -26.24 -16.30
C VAL A 262 -15.68 -24.88 -16.14
N ILE A 263 -14.87 -23.82 -16.06
CA ILE A 263 -15.37 -22.45 -15.91
C ILE A 263 -16.11 -21.98 -17.17
N PRO A 264 -17.04 -21.02 -17.05
CA PRO A 264 -17.80 -20.49 -18.19
C PRO A 264 -16.89 -19.96 -19.32
N PRO A 265 -17.32 -20.10 -20.60
CA PRO A 265 -16.50 -19.69 -21.75
C PRO A 265 -16.12 -18.22 -21.79
N GLU A 266 -16.96 -17.34 -21.27
CA GLU A 266 -16.66 -15.89 -21.27
C GLU A 266 -15.56 -15.50 -20.28
N LEU A 267 -15.25 -16.34 -19.29
CA LEU A 267 -14.11 -16.16 -18.37
C LEU A 267 -12.78 -16.63 -18.98
N ARG A 268 -12.84 -17.38 -20.11
CA ARG A 268 -11.69 -17.88 -20.89
C ARG A 268 -11.92 -17.65 -22.38
N PRO A 269 -12.03 -16.38 -22.82
CA PRO A 269 -12.52 -16.04 -24.14
C PRO A 269 -11.57 -16.50 -25.25
N LEU A 270 -12.16 -16.74 -26.42
CA LEU A 270 -11.50 -16.95 -27.71
C LEU A 270 -11.90 -15.80 -28.61
N VAL A 271 -10.96 -14.92 -28.94
CA VAL A 271 -11.21 -13.66 -29.68
C VAL A 271 -10.59 -13.76 -31.07
N PRO A 272 -11.37 -13.54 -32.14
CA PRO A 272 -10.81 -13.46 -33.49
C PRO A 272 -9.95 -12.19 -33.63
N LEU A 273 -8.79 -12.32 -34.21
CA LEU A 273 -7.90 -11.23 -34.61
C LEU A 273 -7.98 -11.04 -36.12
N ASP A 274 -7.52 -9.89 -36.59
CA ASP A 274 -7.39 -9.60 -38.01
C ASP A 274 -6.45 -10.63 -38.68
N GLY A 275 -6.82 -11.11 -39.90
CA GLY A 275 -6.06 -12.13 -40.62
C GLY A 275 -6.44 -13.58 -40.26
N GLY A 276 -7.61 -13.84 -39.66
CA GLY A 276 -8.14 -15.20 -39.41
C GLY A 276 -7.47 -15.98 -38.28
N ARG A 277 -6.67 -15.28 -37.45
CA ARG A 277 -6.04 -15.84 -36.25
C ARG A 277 -6.94 -15.63 -35.03
N PHE A 278 -6.79 -16.50 -34.01
CA PHE A 278 -7.51 -16.38 -32.76
C PHE A 278 -6.53 -16.16 -31.59
N ALA A 279 -6.85 -15.21 -30.73
CA ALA A 279 -6.26 -15.10 -29.44
C ALA A 279 -7.08 -15.92 -28.43
N THR A 280 -6.44 -16.81 -27.70
CA THR A 280 -7.09 -17.68 -26.74
C THR A 280 -6.50 -17.50 -25.34
N SER A 281 -7.32 -17.70 -24.31
CA SER A 281 -6.82 -17.79 -22.94
C SER A 281 -5.98 -19.05 -22.74
N ASP A 282 -4.91 -18.98 -21.96
CA ASP A 282 -4.06 -20.11 -21.59
C ASP A 282 -4.86 -21.26 -20.94
N LEU A 283 -5.96 -20.94 -20.25
CA LEU A 283 -6.84 -21.93 -19.63
C LEU A 283 -7.45 -22.90 -20.64
N ASN A 284 -7.77 -22.46 -21.86
CA ASN A 284 -8.32 -23.33 -22.90
C ASN A 284 -7.32 -24.40 -23.31
N ASP A 285 -6.04 -24.08 -23.40
CA ASP A 285 -4.98 -25.04 -23.72
C ASP A 285 -4.79 -26.05 -22.57
N LEU A 286 -4.82 -25.60 -21.33
CA LEU A 286 -4.72 -26.46 -20.16
C LEU A 286 -5.92 -27.41 -20.05
N TYR A 287 -7.15 -26.94 -20.25
CA TYR A 287 -8.33 -27.82 -20.30
C TYR A 287 -8.26 -28.81 -21.44
N ARG A 288 -7.82 -28.37 -22.60
CA ARG A 288 -7.66 -29.26 -23.77
C ARG A 288 -6.69 -30.41 -23.47
N ARG A 289 -5.56 -30.13 -22.81
CA ARG A 289 -4.59 -31.16 -22.39
C ARG A 289 -5.21 -32.17 -21.43
N VAL A 290 -5.97 -31.70 -20.45
CA VAL A 290 -6.69 -32.59 -19.51
C VAL A 290 -7.64 -33.50 -20.25
N ILE A 291 -8.47 -32.98 -21.16
CA ILE A 291 -9.47 -33.78 -21.92
C ILE A 291 -8.77 -34.80 -22.80
N ILE A 292 -7.72 -34.43 -23.54
CA ILE A 292 -6.96 -35.33 -24.41
C ILE A 292 -6.38 -36.50 -23.60
N ARG A 293 -5.72 -36.22 -22.48
CA ARG A 293 -5.14 -37.25 -21.60
C ARG A 293 -6.22 -38.15 -21.00
N ASN A 294 -7.31 -37.59 -20.52
CA ASN A 294 -8.42 -38.37 -19.97
C ASN A 294 -9.05 -39.27 -21.01
N ASN A 295 -9.31 -38.79 -22.22
CA ASN A 295 -9.88 -39.59 -23.30
C ASN A 295 -8.93 -40.69 -23.77
N ARG A 296 -7.63 -40.40 -23.82
CA ARG A 296 -6.61 -41.39 -24.18
C ARG A 296 -6.52 -42.48 -23.11
N LEU A 297 -6.52 -42.12 -21.83
CA LEU A 297 -6.53 -43.10 -20.74
C LEU A 297 -7.76 -43.99 -20.81
N LYS A 298 -8.95 -43.38 -21.04
CA LYS A 298 -10.20 -44.14 -21.20
C LYS A 298 -10.11 -45.23 -22.28
N ARG A 299 -9.58 -44.85 -23.46
CA ARG A 299 -9.37 -45.83 -24.58
C ARG A 299 -8.37 -46.92 -24.21
N LEU A 300 -7.26 -46.57 -23.51
CA LEU A 300 -6.26 -47.57 -23.11
C LEU A 300 -6.79 -48.56 -22.10
N ILE A 301 -7.68 -48.14 -21.18
CA ILE A 301 -8.36 -49.03 -20.25
C ILE A 301 -9.34 -49.94 -20.98
N GLU A 302 -10.10 -49.41 -21.97
CA GLU A 302 -11.06 -50.20 -22.77
C GLU A 302 -10.33 -51.30 -23.60
N ILE A 303 -9.14 -51.03 -24.08
CA ILE A 303 -8.29 -51.98 -24.89
C ILE A 303 -7.52 -52.94 -23.93
N LYS A 304 -7.55 -52.74 -22.60
CA LYS A 304 -6.77 -53.52 -21.62
C LYS A 304 -5.26 -53.44 -21.92
N ALA A 305 -4.75 -52.25 -22.14
CA ALA A 305 -3.32 -52.02 -22.38
C ALA A 305 -2.44 -52.48 -21.22
N PRO A 306 -1.14 -52.79 -21.46
CA PRO A 306 -0.20 -53.16 -20.38
C PRO A 306 -0.13 -52.12 -19.26
N GLU A 307 0.04 -52.58 -18.03
CA GLU A 307 -0.03 -51.74 -16.83
C GLU A 307 1.03 -50.63 -16.81
N VAL A 308 2.20 -50.87 -17.35
CA VAL A 308 3.28 -49.88 -17.49
C VAL A 308 2.83 -48.65 -18.29
N ILE A 309 2.08 -48.90 -19.39
CA ILE A 309 1.55 -47.81 -20.22
C ILE A 309 0.41 -47.06 -19.49
N LEU A 310 -0.50 -47.83 -18.84
CA LEU A 310 -1.59 -47.25 -18.07
C LEU A 310 -1.06 -46.37 -16.94
N ARG A 311 -0.07 -46.81 -16.19
CA ARG A 311 0.57 -46.08 -15.11
C ARG A 311 1.20 -44.75 -15.60
N ASN A 312 1.91 -44.80 -16.73
CA ASN A 312 2.48 -43.57 -17.31
C ASN A 312 1.40 -42.57 -17.78
N GLU A 313 0.31 -43.05 -18.38
CA GLU A 313 -0.78 -42.15 -18.77
C GLU A 313 -1.57 -41.62 -17.54
N LYS A 314 -1.74 -42.42 -16.48
CA LYS A 314 -2.30 -41.94 -15.21
C LYS A 314 -1.45 -40.84 -14.59
N ARG A 315 -0.11 -41.01 -14.59
CA ARG A 315 0.83 -39.97 -14.17
C ARG A 315 0.73 -38.72 -15.01
N MET A 316 0.66 -38.83 -16.34
CA MET A 316 0.49 -37.69 -17.25
C MET A 316 -0.85 -36.97 -17.05
N LEU A 317 -1.92 -37.69 -16.71
CA LEU A 317 -3.21 -37.11 -16.35
C LEU A 317 -3.09 -36.30 -15.05
N GLN A 318 -2.45 -36.86 -14.01
CA GLN A 318 -2.16 -36.17 -12.76
C GLN A 318 -1.39 -34.87 -13.03
N GLU A 319 -0.33 -34.91 -13.85
CA GLU A 319 0.45 -33.75 -14.20
C GLU A 319 -0.32 -32.69 -14.99
N SER A 320 -1.23 -33.11 -15.88
CA SER A 320 -2.05 -32.16 -16.64
C SER A 320 -3.09 -31.44 -15.78
N VAL A 321 -3.67 -32.14 -14.81
CA VAL A 321 -4.59 -31.54 -13.83
C VAL A 321 -3.83 -30.61 -12.88
N ASP A 322 -2.64 -31.00 -12.44
CA ASP A 322 -1.77 -30.14 -11.63
C ASP A 322 -1.44 -28.83 -12.35
N SER A 323 -1.13 -28.91 -13.66
CA SER A 323 -0.87 -27.71 -14.46
C SER A 323 -2.09 -26.81 -14.63
N LEU A 324 -3.28 -27.39 -14.71
CA LEU A 324 -4.53 -26.63 -14.77
C LEU A 324 -4.80 -25.86 -13.49
N PHE A 325 -4.62 -26.50 -12.33
CA PHE A 325 -4.88 -25.87 -11.04
C PHE A 325 -3.77 -24.91 -10.61
N ASP A 326 -2.50 -25.30 -10.65
CA ASP A 326 -1.36 -24.46 -10.29
C ASP A 326 -0.07 -24.85 -11.04
N ASN A 327 0.13 -24.22 -12.18
CA ASN A 327 1.30 -24.49 -13.04
C ASN A 327 2.62 -24.04 -12.40
N SER A 328 2.59 -23.05 -11.51
CA SER A 328 3.79 -22.48 -10.88
C SER A 328 4.42 -23.39 -9.82
N ARG A 329 3.66 -24.33 -9.26
CA ARG A 329 4.14 -25.26 -8.21
C ARG A 329 4.78 -26.53 -8.75
N LYS A 330 4.70 -26.76 -10.05
CA LYS A 330 5.37 -27.89 -10.70
C LYS A 330 6.88 -27.63 -10.82
N SER A 331 7.66 -28.69 -10.73
CA SER A 331 9.10 -28.67 -10.98
C SER A 331 9.43 -28.27 -12.44
N SER A 332 8.60 -28.73 -13.41
CA SER A 332 8.64 -28.34 -14.80
C SER A 332 7.30 -27.72 -15.21
N ALA A 333 7.20 -26.39 -15.17
CA ALA A 333 5.97 -25.71 -15.59
C ALA A 333 5.72 -25.91 -17.10
N VAL A 334 4.45 -26.11 -17.47
CA VAL A 334 4.03 -26.16 -18.86
C VAL A 334 4.19 -24.78 -19.50
N LYS A 335 4.86 -24.70 -20.62
CA LYS A 335 5.16 -23.46 -21.35
C LYS A 335 4.45 -23.40 -22.69
N ALA A 336 4.16 -22.19 -23.14
CA ALA A 336 3.71 -21.88 -24.49
C ALA A 336 4.91 -21.78 -25.45
N ASP A 337 4.64 -21.70 -26.76
CA ASP A 337 5.63 -21.35 -27.74
C ASP A 337 6.28 -20.00 -27.34
N GLY A 338 7.62 -19.98 -27.25
CA GLY A 338 8.35 -18.81 -26.72
C GLY A 338 8.72 -18.87 -25.22
N ASN A 339 8.70 -20.05 -24.62
CA ASN A 339 9.18 -20.30 -23.24
C ASN A 339 8.41 -19.61 -22.11
N ARG A 340 7.28 -18.96 -22.40
CA ARG A 340 6.41 -18.34 -21.39
C ARG A 340 5.58 -19.40 -20.65
N PRO A 341 5.58 -19.48 -19.31
CA PRO A 341 4.72 -20.39 -18.58
C PRO A 341 3.24 -20.04 -18.80
N LEU A 342 2.38 -21.07 -18.95
CA LEU A 342 0.95 -20.88 -19.08
C LEU A 342 0.32 -20.43 -17.76
N LYS A 343 -0.64 -19.51 -17.82
CA LYS A 343 -1.36 -18.99 -16.67
C LYS A 343 -2.45 -19.98 -16.21
N SER A 344 -2.29 -20.56 -15.04
CA SER A 344 -3.23 -21.51 -14.45
C SER A 344 -4.42 -20.83 -13.74
N LEU A 345 -5.39 -21.63 -13.26
CA LEU A 345 -6.51 -21.13 -12.45
C LEU A 345 -6.04 -20.44 -11.17
N SER A 346 -5.06 -20.98 -10.48
CA SER A 346 -4.45 -20.39 -9.30
C SER A 346 -3.79 -19.04 -9.61
N ASP A 347 -3.07 -18.93 -10.73
CA ASP A 347 -2.42 -17.70 -11.16
C ASP A 347 -3.42 -16.60 -11.55
N SER A 348 -4.65 -16.95 -11.88
CA SER A 348 -5.73 -15.99 -12.12
C SER A 348 -6.29 -15.38 -10.83
N LEU A 349 -6.02 -15.99 -9.68
CA LEU A 349 -6.47 -15.53 -8.37
C LEU A 349 -5.36 -14.82 -7.59
N LYS A 350 -4.13 -15.35 -7.62
CA LYS A 350 -2.99 -14.86 -6.84
C LYS A 350 -2.16 -13.80 -7.59
N GLY A 351 -1.38 -13.04 -6.81
CA GLY A 351 -0.45 -12.03 -7.35
C GLY A 351 -1.08 -10.70 -7.72
N LYS A 352 -0.28 -9.78 -8.27
CA LYS A 352 -0.67 -8.41 -8.64
C LYS A 352 -1.74 -8.37 -9.72
N SER A 353 -1.69 -9.30 -10.68
CA SER A 353 -2.63 -9.41 -11.80
C SER A 353 -3.76 -10.43 -11.54
N GLY A 354 -3.85 -10.94 -10.31
CA GLY A 354 -4.90 -11.85 -9.90
C GLY A 354 -6.22 -11.14 -9.59
N ARG A 355 -7.29 -11.93 -9.54
CA ARG A 355 -8.65 -11.42 -9.34
C ARG A 355 -8.81 -10.64 -8.04
N PHE A 356 -8.20 -11.10 -6.96
CA PHE A 356 -8.30 -10.43 -5.65
C PHE A 356 -7.71 -9.02 -5.68
N ARG A 357 -6.50 -8.87 -6.17
CA ARG A 357 -5.78 -7.58 -6.16
C ARG A 357 -6.20 -6.64 -7.29
N GLN A 358 -6.56 -7.16 -8.45
CA GLN A 358 -6.85 -6.35 -9.63
C GLN A 358 -8.31 -5.95 -9.77
N ASN A 359 -9.26 -6.81 -9.32
CA ASN A 359 -10.69 -6.60 -9.59
C ASN A 359 -11.58 -6.54 -8.34
N LEU A 360 -11.14 -7.08 -7.18
CA LEU A 360 -11.94 -7.13 -5.97
C LEU A 360 -11.54 -6.06 -4.94
N LEU A 361 -10.25 -5.93 -4.64
CA LEU A 361 -9.75 -4.87 -3.74
C LEU A 361 -9.82 -3.47 -4.36
N GLY A 362 -9.80 -3.38 -5.69
CA GLY A 362 -9.97 -2.15 -6.42
C GLY A 362 -10.56 -2.42 -7.79
N LYS A 363 -11.42 -1.51 -8.28
CA LYS A 363 -12.09 -1.60 -9.57
C LYS A 363 -11.88 -0.31 -10.36
N ARG A 364 -11.97 -0.39 -11.69
CA ARG A 364 -12.15 0.80 -12.51
C ARG A 364 -13.54 1.35 -12.28
N VAL A 365 -13.66 2.67 -12.12
CA VAL A 365 -14.91 3.34 -11.78
C VAL A 365 -15.26 4.38 -12.82
N ASP A 366 -16.57 4.60 -13.02
CA ASP A 366 -17.11 5.69 -13.81
C ASP A 366 -17.04 7.01 -13.03
N TYR A 367 -17.36 8.10 -13.67
CA TYR A 367 -17.31 9.47 -13.12
C TYR A 367 -15.92 9.84 -12.59
N SER A 368 -14.91 9.46 -13.34
CA SER A 368 -13.51 9.77 -13.06
C SER A 368 -12.84 10.34 -14.29
N ALA A 369 -11.84 11.20 -14.06
CA ALA A 369 -11.02 11.80 -15.11
C ALA A 369 -9.59 11.92 -14.63
N ARG A 370 -8.66 12.18 -15.56
CA ARG A 370 -7.25 12.36 -15.25
C ARG A 370 -6.67 13.46 -16.13
N SER A 371 -5.88 14.34 -15.55
CA SER A 371 -5.14 15.36 -16.28
C SER A 371 -3.87 15.78 -15.54
N VAL A 372 -3.02 16.51 -16.24
CA VAL A 372 -1.82 17.15 -15.68
C VAL A 372 -2.24 18.23 -14.69
N ILE A 373 -1.44 18.46 -13.66
CA ILE A 373 -1.67 19.51 -12.67
C ILE A 373 -0.77 20.70 -12.93
N VAL A 374 -1.27 21.88 -12.63
CA VAL A 374 -0.52 23.14 -12.63
C VAL A 374 -0.84 23.93 -11.36
N VAL A 375 0.03 24.83 -10.98
CA VAL A 375 -0.19 25.67 -9.79
C VAL A 375 -1.36 26.63 -9.97
N GLY A 376 -2.17 26.76 -8.94
CA GLY A 376 -3.27 27.72 -8.85
C GLY A 376 -3.09 28.67 -7.65
N PRO A 377 -2.25 29.71 -7.74
CA PRO A 377 -1.94 30.57 -6.61
C PRO A 377 -3.12 31.41 -6.13
N SER A 378 -4.07 31.69 -7.00
CA SER A 378 -5.28 32.48 -6.70
C SER A 378 -6.43 31.67 -6.08
N LEU A 379 -6.29 30.35 -5.97
CA LEU A 379 -7.31 29.48 -5.36
C LEU A 379 -7.27 29.62 -3.83
N LYS A 380 -8.45 29.42 -3.20
CA LYS A 380 -8.54 29.21 -1.76
C LYS A 380 -8.16 27.77 -1.41
N LEU A 381 -7.83 27.50 -0.13
CA LEU A 381 -7.37 26.19 0.33
C LEU A 381 -8.34 25.05 0.00
N HIS A 382 -9.64 25.31 0.04
CA HIS A 382 -10.68 24.34 -0.24
C HIS A 382 -11.09 24.27 -1.72
N GLU A 383 -10.48 25.06 -2.60
CA GLU A 383 -10.84 25.17 -4.03
C GLU A 383 -9.83 24.43 -4.91
N CYS A 384 -10.29 23.89 -6.03
CA CYS A 384 -9.47 23.42 -7.13
C CYS A 384 -10.02 23.92 -8.47
N GLY A 385 -9.14 24.10 -9.44
CA GLY A 385 -9.54 24.48 -10.80
C GLY A 385 -9.70 23.25 -11.69
N ILE A 386 -10.88 23.03 -12.25
CA ILE A 386 -11.15 21.94 -13.17
C ILE A 386 -11.43 22.50 -14.56
N PRO A 387 -10.82 21.94 -15.64
CA PRO A 387 -11.13 22.30 -17.02
C PRO A 387 -12.63 22.18 -17.33
N LYS A 388 -13.19 23.14 -18.02
CA LYS A 388 -14.62 23.17 -18.38
C LYS A 388 -15.07 21.90 -19.10
N ASP A 389 -14.28 21.43 -20.07
CA ASP A 389 -14.60 20.22 -20.83
C ASP A 389 -14.65 18.97 -19.97
N MET A 390 -13.71 18.84 -19.03
CA MET A 390 -13.69 17.74 -18.07
C MET A 390 -14.91 17.80 -17.13
N ALA A 391 -15.22 18.97 -16.61
CA ALA A 391 -16.39 19.15 -15.73
C ALA A 391 -17.69 18.86 -16.46
N ALA A 392 -17.85 19.29 -17.70
CA ALA A 392 -19.05 19.02 -18.51
C ALA A 392 -19.29 17.51 -18.70
N GLU A 393 -18.22 16.72 -18.92
CA GLU A 393 -18.36 15.27 -19.08
C GLU A 393 -18.61 14.55 -17.74
N LEU A 394 -17.92 14.94 -16.66
CA LEU A 394 -18.10 14.36 -15.32
C LEU A 394 -19.52 14.59 -14.79
N TYR A 395 -20.03 15.81 -14.92
CA TYR A 395 -21.33 16.22 -14.38
C TYR A 395 -22.49 16.06 -15.39
N LYS A 396 -22.23 15.44 -16.53
CA LYS A 396 -23.21 15.31 -17.63
C LYS A 396 -24.60 14.83 -17.19
N PRO A 397 -24.76 13.78 -16.37
CA PRO A 397 -26.09 13.35 -15.91
C PRO A 397 -26.79 14.40 -15.06
N PHE A 398 -26.08 15.12 -14.23
CA PHE A 398 -26.62 16.16 -13.36
C PHE A 398 -27.04 17.38 -14.16
N VAL A 399 -26.28 17.79 -15.15
CA VAL A 399 -26.63 18.87 -16.08
C VAL A 399 -27.86 18.51 -16.89
N ILE A 400 -27.95 17.31 -17.46
CA ILE A 400 -29.11 16.82 -18.20
C ILE A 400 -30.38 16.85 -17.34
N ARG A 401 -30.26 16.37 -16.09
CA ARG A 401 -31.37 16.42 -15.13
C ARG A 401 -31.85 17.87 -14.89
N LYS A 402 -30.91 18.78 -14.63
CA LYS A 402 -31.24 20.20 -14.40
C LYS A 402 -31.82 20.89 -15.63
N MET A 403 -31.39 20.54 -16.84
CA MET A 403 -31.96 21.05 -18.09
C MET A 403 -33.42 20.62 -18.26
N ILE A 404 -33.76 19.38 -17.92
CA ILE A 404 -35.12 18.85 -17.97
C ILE A 404 -35.97 19.48 -16.87
N GLU A 405 -35.46 19.59 -15.63
CA GLU A 405 -36.14 20.22 -14.49
C GLU A 405 -36.49 21.70 -14.79
N ARG A 406 -35.62 22.45 -15.49
CA ARG A 406 -35.84 23.85 -15.89
C ARG A 406 -36.71 24.00 -17.15
N GLY A 407 -37.10 22.89 -17.77
CA GLY A 407 -37.93 22.91 -18.98
C GLY A 407 -37.21 23.35 -20.25
N ILE A 408 -35.89 23.53 -20.25
CA ILE A 408 -35.10 23.91 -21.43
C ILE A 408 -35.17 22.83 -22.51
N VAL A 409 -35.26 21.56 -22.09
CA VAL A 409 -35.31 20.40 -22.97
C VAL A 409 -36.36 19.41 -22.48
N LYS A 410 -37.12 18.83 -23.42
CA LYS A 410 -38.15 17.82 -23.11
C LYS A 410 -37.66 16.38 -23.06
N THR A 411 -36.54 16.05 -23.72
CA THR A 411 -36.04 14.69 -23.83
C THR A 411 -34.56 14.58 -23.50
N VAL A 412 -34.17 13.44 -22.88
CA VAL A 412 -32.76 13.14 -22.57
C VAL A 412 -31.88 13.13 -23.82
N LYS A 413 -32.42 12.68 -24.97
CA LYS A 413 -31.68 12.63 -26.25
C LYS A 413 -31.32 14.04 -26.74
N SER A 414 -32.23 14.99 -26.65
CA SER A 414 -31.99 16.38 -27.01
C SER A 414 -31.04 17.05 -26.04
N ALA A 415 -31.18 16.82 -24.72
CA ALA A 415 -30.29 17.33 -23.71
C ALA A 415 -28.84 16.86 -23.94
N LYS A 416 -28.64 15.56 -24.23
CA LYS A 416 -27.33 15.00 -24.53
C LYS A 416 -26.72 15.69 -25.76
N LYS A 417 -27.47 15.94 -26.82
CA LYS A 417 -26.97 16.62 -28.00
C LYS A 417 -26.50 18.06 -27.69
N ILE A 418 -27.23 18.80 -26.85
CA ILE A 418 -26.87 20.16 -26.43
C ILE A 418 -25.60 20.16 -25.57
N VAL A 419 -25.45 19.19 -24.65
CA VAL A 419 -24.22 19.08 -23.86
C VAL A 419 -23.03 18.71 -24.75
N ASP A 420 -23.21 17.81 -25.71
CA ASP A 420 -22.16 17.40 -26.65
C ASP A 420 -21.74 18.55 -27.62
N SER A 421 -22.67 19.46 -27.95
CA SER A 421 -22.39 20.67 -28.78
C SER A 421 -21.77 21.83 -27.98
N LYS A 422 -21.63 21.68 -26.64
CA LYS A 422 -21.06 22.70 -25.76
C LYS A 422 -21.72 24.08 -25.85
N ASP A 423 -23.04 24.10 -25.88
CA ASP A 423 -23.85 25.32 -25.92
C ASP A 423 -23.56 26.21 -24.68
N PRO A 424 -23.54 27.54 -24.78
CA PRO A 424 -23.34 28.46 -23.64
C PRO A 424 -24.24 28.20 -22.44
N VAL A 425 -25.48 27.81 -22.66
CA VAL A 425 -26.47 27.46 -21.62
C VAL A 425 -25.95 26.32 -20.71
N VAL A 426 -25.12 25.44 -21.23
CA VAL A 426 -24.54 24.32 -20.44
C VAL A 426 -23.62 24.84 -19.34
N TRP A 427 -22.85 25.88 -19.60
CA TRP A 427 -21.91 26.46 -18.65
C TRP A 427 -22.58 27.11 -17.46
N ASP A 428 -23.71 27.82 -17.68
CA ASP A 428 -24.48 28.45 -16.61
C ASP A 428 -25.13 27.39 -15.68
N ILE A 429 -25.59 26.30 -16.27
CA ILE A 429 -26.19 25.21 -15.52
C ILE A 429 -25.08 24.47 -14.77
N LEU A 430 -23.96 24.24 -15.42
CA LEU A 430 -22.82 23.55 -14.83
C LEU A 430 -22.28 24.31 -13.61
N GLU A 431 -22.13 25.64 -13.69
CA GLU A 431 -21.71 26.47 -12.55
C GLU A 431 -22.65 26.31 -11.34
N ASN A 432 -23.96 26.29 -11.60
CA ASN A 432 -24.94 26.06 -10.54
C ASN A 432 -24.91 24.64 -9.96
N VAL A 433 -24.62 23.64 -10.79
CA VAL A 433 -24.49 22.25 -10.33
C VAL A 433 -23.21 22.06 -9.50
N LEU A 434 -22.14 22.75 -9.84
CA LEU A 434 -20.87 22.69 -9.12
C LEU A 434 -20.95 23.26 -7.71
N LYS A 435 -21.83 24.23 -7.46
CA LYS A 435 -22.04 24.77 -6.10
C LYS A 435 -22.47 23.66 -5.16
N ASN A 436 -21.72 23.48 -4.09
CA ASN A 436 -21.94 22.44 -3.06
C ASN A 436 -21.76 20.98 -3.52
N HIS A 437 -21.13 20.74 -4.68
CA HIS A 437 -20.83 19.39 -5.15
C HIS A 437 -19.31 19.23 -5.30
N PRO A 438 -18.60 18.81 -4.24
CA PRO A 438 -17.16 18.69 -4.25
C PRO A 438 -16.68 17.55 -5.15
N VAL A 439 -15.41 17.60 -5.52
CA VAL A 439 -14.71 16.52 -6.21
C VAL A 439 -13.57 16.00 -5.35
N LEU A 440 -13.21 14.74 -5.54
CA LEU A 440 -12.06 14.13 -4.91
C LEU A 440 -10.87 14.18 -5.88
N LEU A 441 -9.75 14.69 -5.42
CA LEU A 441 -8.48 14.63 -6.14
C LEU A 441 -7.58 13.57 -5.52
N ASN A 442 -6.93 12.78 -6.37
CA ASN A 442 -5.99 11.73 -5.98
C ASN A 442 -4.71 11.81 -6.81
N ARG A 443 -3.56 11.64 -6.17
CA ARG A 443 -2.29 11.43 -6.84
C ARG A 443 -1.74 10.03 -6.52
N ALA A 444 -1.36 9.29 -7.54
CA ALA A 444 -0.64 8.03 -7.39
C ALA A 444 0.89 8.27 -7.33
N PRO A 445 1.62 7.59 -6.42
CA PRO A 445 1.15 6.62 -5.44
C PRO A 445 0.47 7.26 -4.23
N THR A 446 -0.63 6.67 -3.76
CA THR A 446 -1.31 7.11 -2.53
C THR A 446 -0.62 6.47 -1.33
N LEU A 447 0.31 7.19 -0.70
CA LEU A 447 1.13 6.69 0.41
C LEU A 447 0.38 6.72 1.75
N HIS A 448 -0.44 7.74 1.97
CA HIS A 448 -1.24 7.91 3.17
C HIS A 448 -2.62 8.48 2.83
N ARG A 449 -3.50 8.55 3.81
CA ARG A 449 -4.90 8.97 3.60
C ARG A 449 -5.05 10.38 3.02
N LEU A 450 -4.10 11.29 3.26
CA LEU A 450 -4.12 12.66 2.70
C LEU A 450 -3.78 12.71 1.21
N GLY A 451 -3.39 11.61 0.59
CA GLY A 451 -3.24 11.48 -0.85
C GLY A 451 -4.58 11.51 -1.61
N ILE A 452 -5.71 11.51 -0.90
CA ILE A 452 -7.06 11.72 -1.44
C ILE A 452 -7.73 12.82 -0.61
N GLN A 453 -8.06 13.95 -1.24
CA GLN A 453 -8.73 15.06 -0.57
C GLN A 453 -9.88 15.59 -1.42
N ALA A 454 -10.88 16.16 -0.77
CA ALA A 454 -12.00 16.80 -1.42
C ALA A 454 -11.71 18.29 -1.64
N PHE A 455 -12.19 18.80 -2.75
CA PHE A 455 -12.11 20.22 -3.12
C PHE A 455 -13.41 20.69 -3.73
N GLN A 456 -13.72 21.97 -3.53
CA GLN A 456 -14.79 22.64 -4.24
C GLN A 456 -14.30 23.02 -5.65
N PRO A 457 -14.88 22.48 -6.73
CA PRO A 457 -14.40 22.76 -8.07
C PRO A 457 -14.75 24.17 -8.52
N LYS A 458 -13.81 24.80 -9.26
CA LYS A 458 -13.96 26.06 -9.96
C LYS A 458 -13.68 25.83 -11.44
N LEU A 459 -14.52 26.34 -12.32
CA LEU A 459 -14.31 26.19 -13.76
C LEU A 459 -13.14 27.07 -14.22
N ILE A 460 -12.25 26.47 -14.98
CA ILE A 460 -11.11 27.17 -15.58
C ILE A 460 -10.99 26.86 -17.06
N GLU A 461 -10.37 27.79 -17.78
CA GLU A 461 -9.97 27.56 -19.16
C GLU A 461 -8.70 26.70 -19.23
N GLY A 462 -8.52 25.96 -20.31
CA GLY A 462 -7.39 25.11 -20.56
C GLY A 462 -7.71 23.63 -20.35
N LYS A 463 -6.67 22.78 -20.25
CA LYS A 463 -6.77 21.31 -20.14
C LYS A 463 -6.17 20.75 -18.85
N ALA A 464 -5.46 21.56 -18.09
CA ALA A 464 -4.76 21.17 -16.85
C ALA A 464 -5.60 21.52 -15.63
N ILE A 465 -5.51 20.69 -14.59
CA ILE A 465 -6.12 20.93 -13.28
C ILE A 465 -5.26 21.93 -12.51
N ARG A 466 -5.88 22.97 -11.93
CA ARG A 466 -5.19 23.87 -11.02
C ARG A 466 -5.30 23.37 -9.59
N LEU A 467 -4.14 23.27 -8.93
CA LEU A 467 -4.04 22.80 -7.56
C LEU A 467 -3.50 23.90 -6.66
N HIS A 468 -4.04 23.99 -5.44
CA HIS A 468 -3.56 24.91 -4.43
C HIS A 468 -2.13 24.55 -3.98
N PRO A 469 -1.19 25.48 -3.91
CA PRO A 469 0.21 25.16 -3.62
C PRO A 469 0.44 24.58 -2.21
N LEU A 470 -0.35 24.93 -1.20
CA LEU A 470 -0.18 24.40 0.16
C LEU A 470 -0.53 22.92 0.31
N VAL A 471 -1.35 22.36 -0.56
CA VAL A 471 -1.70 20.93 -0.49
C VAL A 471 -0.70 20.02 -1.22
N CYS A 472 0.25 20.58 -1.95
CA CYS A 472 1.27 19.81 -2.68
C CYS A 472 2.08 18.90 -1.76
N THR A 473 2.38 19.34 -0.54
CA THR A 473 3.11 18.54 0.46
C THR A 473 2.34 17.30 0.85
N ALA A 474 1.02 17.41 1.06
CA ALA A 474 0.16 16.29 1.43
C ALA A 474 0.03 15.25 0.30
N PHE A 475 0.00 15.69 -0.96
CA PHE A 475 -0.03 14.83 -2.13
C PHE A 475 1.37 14.34 -2.56
N ASN A 476 2.43 14.90 -1.99
CA ASN A 476 3.80 14.73 -2.48
C ASN A 476 3.88 15.03 -4.01
N ALA A 477 3.22 16.11 -4.44
CA ALA A 477 3.06 16.51 -5.84
C ALA A 477 3.98 17.68 -6.19
N ASP A 478 4.53 17.64 -7.39
CA ASP A 478 5.21 18.75 -8.03
C ASP A 478 4.59 19.06 -9.41
N PHE A 479 5.02 20.13 -10.04
CA PHE A 479 4.44 20.59 -11.29
C PHE A 479 5.34 20.34 -12.50
N ASP A 480 6.14 19.28 -12.45
CA ASP A 480 7.07 18.87 -13.52
C ASP A 480 6.44 17.99 -14.61
N GLY A 481 5.14 17.74 -14.53
CA GLY A 481 4.36 16.88 -15.42
C GLY A 481 3.50 15.85 -14.69
N ASP A 482 3.40 15.97 -13.37
CA ASP A 482 2.54 15.13 -12.55
C ASP A 482 1.07 15.19 -13.01
N GLN A 483 0.39 14.08 -12.89
CA GLN A 483 -1.03 13.93 -13.18
C GLN A 483 -1.80 13.57 -11.91
N MET A 484 -3.03 14.07 -11.82
CA MET A 484 -3.97 13.69 -10.76
C MET A 484 -5.27 13.17 -11.34
N ALA A 485 -5.87 12.22 -10.62
CA ALA A 485 -7.19 11.70 -10.92
C ALA A 485 -8.27 12.54 -10.19
N VAL A 486 -9.39 12.75 -10.86
CA VAL A 486 -10.58 13.41 -10.33
C VAL A 486 -11.67 12.38 -10.20
N HIS A 487 -12.36 12.33 -9.07
CA HIS A 487 -13.50 11.45 -8.83
C HIS A 487 -14.68 12.26 -8.31
N LEU A 488 -15.87 11.90 -8.77
CA LEU A 488 -17.11 12.60 -8.42
C LEU A 488 -17.92 11.77 -7.41
N PRO A 489 -18.18 12.28 -6.18
CA PRO A 489 -19.16 11.69 -5.28
C PRO A 489 -20.57 11.75 -5.88
N LEU A 490 -21.34 10.67 -5.82
CA LEU A 490 -22.64 10.58 -6.50
C LEU A 490 -23.83 10.73 -5.55
N SER A 491 -23.78 10.12 -4.36
CA SER A 491 -24.87 10.18 -3.39
C SER A 491 -24.75 11.38 -2.46
N ASN A 492 -25.88 11.84 -1.92
CA ASN A 492 -25.90 12.93 -0.95
C ASN A 492 -25.08 12.60 0.31
N ALA A 493 -25.08 11.34 0.75
CA ALA A 493 -24.26 10.88 1.87
C ALA A 493 -22.75 11.02 1.54
N ALA A 494 -22.33 10.58 0.35
CA ALA A 494 -20.94 10.72 -0.09
C ALA A 494 -20.52 12.19 -0.26
N ILE A 495 -21.41 13.05 -0.74
CA ILE A 495 -21.17 14.51 -0.83
C ILE A 495 -20.95 15.12 0.55
N LEU A 496 -21.80 14.77 1.53
CA LEU A 496 -21.67 15.26 2.91
C LEU A 496 -20.39 14.74 3.58
N GLU A 497 -20.03 13.47 3.40
CA GLU A 497 -18.75 12.93 3.89
C GLU A 497 -17.55 13.65 3.27
N ALA A 498 -17.58 13.92 1.96
CA ALA A 498 -16.55 14.67 1.27
C ALA A 498 -16.39 16.09 1.83
N GLN A 499 -17.50 16.77 2.11
CA GLN A 499 -17.50 18.12 2.66
C GLN A 499 -17.06 18.19 4.11
N LEU A 500 -17.52 17.27 4.96
CA LEU A 500 -17.28 17.35 6.41
C LEU A 500 -15.97 16.71 6.86
N LEU A 501 -15.54 15.61 6.19
CA LEU A 501 -14.38 14.82 6.62
C LEU A 501 -13.16 14.95 5.69
N MET A 502 -13.39 15.10 4.39
CA MET A 502 -12.32 15.00 3.38
C MET A 502 -11.90 16.34 2.78
N LEU A 503 -12.58 17.43 3.08
CA LEU A 503 -12.24 18.75 2.54
C LEU A 503 -10.81 19.14 2.95
N ALA A 504 -10.04 19.70 2.04
CA ALA A 504 -8.62 20.04 2.27
C ALA A 504 -8.42 20.97 3.46
N SER A 505 -9.35 21.90 3.71
CA SER A 505 -9.31 22.79 4.87
C SER A 505 -9.45 22.07 6.22
N HIS A 506 -10.05 20.88 6.26
CA HIS A 506 -10.18 20.08 7.49
C HIS A 506 -9.01 19.15 7.74
N ASN A 507 -8.13 18.96 6.74
CA ASN A 507 -6.99 18.05 6.80
C ASN A 507 -5.64 18.80 6.90
N ILE A 508 -5.55 19.71 7.87
CA ILE A 508 -4.37 20.55 8.10
C ILE A 508 -3.27 19.76 8.83
N LEU A 509 -3.64 18.84 9.73
CA LEU A 509 -2.71 18.08 10.55
C LEU A 509 -2.34 16.73 9.92
N ASN A 510 -1.08 16.34 10.07
CA ASN A 510 -0.59 15.03 9.67
C ASN A 510 -1.04 13.96 10.69
N PRO A 511 -1.71 12.88 10.28
CA PRO A 511 -2.14 11.81 11.18
C PRO A 511 -0.98 11.03 11.82
N ALA A 512 0.25 11.12 11.29
CA ALA A 512 1.41 10.41 11.82
C ALA A 512 1.99 11.05 13.09
N ASN A 513 2.10 12.38 13.13
CA ASN A 513 2.76 13.12 14.23
C ASN A 513 1.95 14.30 14.77
N GLY A 514 0.80 14.62 14.21
CA GLY A 514 -0.03 15.75 14.64
C GLY A 514 0.51 17.12 14.28
N ALA A 515 1.61 17.22 13.57
CA ALA A 515 2.14 18.50 13.10
C ALA A 515 1.37 19.00 11.85
N PRO A 516 1.25 20.32 11.64
CA PRO A 516 0.67 20.86 10.42
C PRO A 516 1.42 20.37 9.16
N ILE A 517 0.69 19.85 8.17
CA ILE A 517 1.23 19.41 6.88
C ILE A 517 1.08 20.50 5.80
N THR A 518 0.03 21.33 5.89
CA THR A 518 -0.23 22.44 5.00
C THR A 518 0.60 23.66 5.43
N VAL A 519 1.91 23.59 5.20
CA VAL A 519 2.86 24.63 5.57
C VAL A 519 3.33 25.33 4.29
N PRO A 520 3.52 26.67 4.31
CA PRO A 520 4.15 27.37 3.21
C PRO A 520 5.49 26.75 2.80
N SER A 521 5.80 26.79 1.52
CA SER A 521 7.02 26.22 0.96
C SER A 521 7.63 27.13 -0.11
N GLN A 522 8.91 26.94 -0.40
CA GLN A 522 9.64 27.63 -1.46
C GLN A 522 9.44 29.16 -1.42
N ASP A 523 8.89 29.77 -2.46
CA ASP A 523 8.74 31.21 -2.60
C ASP A 523 7.91 31.86 -1.49
N MET A 524 6.90 31.16 -0.98
CA MET A 524 6.07 31.65 0.12
C MET A 524 6.90 31.84 1.40
N VAL A 525 7.73 30.84 1.74
CA VAL A 525 8.62 30.92 2.91
C VAL A 525 9.68 31.99 2.70
N LEU A 526 10.27 32.03 1.51
CA LEU A 526 11.32 33.02 1.19
C LEU A 526 10.81 34.44 1.29
N GLY A 527 9.61 34.72 0.76
CA GLY A 527 9.00 36.06 0.87
C GLY A 527 8.70 36.46 2.32
N LEU A 528 8.18 35.57 3.12
CA LEU A 528 7.90 35.82 4.54
C LEU A 528 9.20 35.99 5.36
N TYR A 529 10.20 35.17 5.07
CA TYR A 529 11.51 35.32 5.69
C TYR A 529 12.15 36.68 5.36
N TYR A 530 12.09 37.08 4.10
CA TYR A 530 12.64 38.37 3.63
C TYR A 530 12.02 39.54 4.37
N ILE A 531 10.69 39.62 4.49
CA ILE A 531 10.04 40.75 5.15
C ILE A 531 10.30 40.80 6.67
N THR A 532 10.52 39.66 7.32
CA THR A 532 10.74 39.62 8.77
C THR A 532 12.19 39.76 9.20
N LYS A 533 13.12 39.79 8.23
CA LYS A 533 14.55 39.97 8.49
C LYS A 533 14.86 41.41 8.80
N GLN A 534 15.75 41.60 9.75
CA GLN A 534 16.21 42.90 10.25
C GLN A 534 17.44 43.36 9.46
N LYS A 535 17.49 44.61 9.11
CA LYS A 535 18.68 45.30 8.54
C LYS A 535 18.99 46.55 9.39
N ARG A 536 20.26 46.77 9.68
CA ARG A 536 20.74 47.97 10.39
C ARG A 536 21.49 48.85 9.41
N SER A 537 21.45 50.16 9.66
CA SER A 537 22.21 51.12 8.87
C SER A 537 23.72 50.87 9.01
N THR A 538 24.44 50.96 7.88
CA THR A 538 25.88 50.93 7.77
C THR A 538 26.35 52.24 7.16
N GLU A 539 27.67 52.51 7.13
CA GLU A 539 28.23 53.73 6.53
C GLU A 539 27.89 53.86 5.04
N GLU A 540 27.66 52.71 4.35
CA GLU A 540 27.37 52.65 2.91
C GLU A 540 25.86 52.68 2.61
N GLU A 541 25.02 52.15 3.47
CA GLU A 541 23.56 52.04 3.29
C GLU A 541 22.81 52.57 4.51
N ILE A 542 22.02 53.61 4.31
CA ILE A 542 21.17 54.22 5.35
C ILE A 542 19.74 53.61 5.25
N VAL A 543 19.30 52.95 6.30
CA VAL A 543 17.93 52.43 6.41
C VAL A 543 16.99 53.51 6.88
N LYS A 544 15.98 53.87 6.06
CA LYS A 544 15.04 54.96 6.40
C LYS A 544 14.14 54.54 7.55
N GLY A 545 14.09 55.40 8.58
CA GLY A 545 13.14 55.20 9.67
C GLY A 545 13.63 54.33 10.82
N GLU A 546 14.93 53.98 10.86
CA GLU A 546 15.51 53.19 11.97
C GLU A 546 15.32 53.92 13.31
N ASP A 547 15.07 53.17 14.39
CA ASP A 547 14.84 53.57 15.77
C ASP A 547 13.68 54.56 16.01
N LYS A 548 12.79 54.76 15.04
CA LYS A 548 11.56 55.52 15.25
C LYS A 548 10.56 54.80 16.16
N ILE A 549 9.85 55.63 16.97
CA ILE A 549 8.80 55.14 17.85
C ILE A 549 7.44 55.45 17.25
N PHE A 550 6.58 54.44 17.17
CA PHE A 550 5.24 54.54 16.62
C PHE A 550 4.20 54.24 17.71
N TYR A 551 3.08 54.96 17.67
CA TYR A 551 2.01 54.83 18.64
C TYR A 551 1.14 53.57 18.42
N SER A 552 0.94 53.17 17.15
CA SER A 552 0.13 52.03 16.80
C SER A 552 0.68 51.29 15.60
N PRO A 553 0.32 50.01 15.39
CA PRO A 553 0.64 49.24 14.15
C PRO A 553 0.13 49.91 12.88
N GLU A 554 -1.06 50.56 12.93
CA GLU A 554 -1.63 51.25 11.78
C GLU A 554 -0.78 52.42 11.32
N GLU A 555 -0.19 53.18 12.26
CA GLU A 555 0.74 54.28 11.95
C GLU A 555 1.97 53.76 11.17
N VAL A 556 2.47 52.57 11.52
CA VAL A 556 3.57 51.92 10.80
C VAL A 556 3.19 51.61 9.35
N VAL A 557 1.98 51.11 9.14
CA VAL A 557 1.46 50.79 7.79
C VAL A 557 1.37 52.07 6.94
N ILE A 558 0.87 53.17 7.52
CA ILE A 558 0.76 54.47 6.85
C ILE A 558 2.17 54.98 6.50
N ALA A 559 3.11 54.93 7.45
CA ALA A 559 4.49 55.39 7.23
C ALA A 559 5.21 54.55 6.15
N TYR A 560 4.94 53.26 6.08
CA TYR A 560 5.48 52.39 5.04
C TYR A 560 4.91 52.74 3.68
N ASN A 561 3.59 52.90 3.55
CA ASN A 561 2.94 53.29 2.29
C ASN A 561 3.42 54.64 1.76
N GLU A 562 3.69 55.59 2.65
CA GLU A 562 4.28 56.91 2.34
C GLU A 562 5.78 56.86 2.01
N LYS A 563 6.42 55.65 2.00
CA LYS A 563 7.87 55.44 1.75
C LYS A 563 8.80 56.17 2.72
N LYS A 564 8.32 56.50 3.92
CA LYS A 564 9.10 57.13 4.99
C LYS A 564 9.78 56.09 5.90
N LEU A 565 9.44 54.82 5.73
CA LEU A 565 9.92 53.70 6.50
C LEU A 565 10.29 52.56 5.56
N ASP A 566 11.47 51.98 5.73
CA ASP A 566 11.93 50.82 5.01
C ASP A 566 11.40 49.53 5.67
N LEU A 567 11.22 48.48 4.84
CA LEU A 567 10.62 47.19 5.25
C LEU A 567 11.43 46.51 6.39
N HIS A 568 12.74 46.60 6.33
CA HIS A 568 13.71 45.96 7.25
C HIS A 568 14.14 46.84 8.43
N ALA A 569 13.61 48.04 8.51
CA ALA A 569 13.98 49.01 9.58
C ALA A 569 13.55 48.50 10.94
N THR A 570 14.46 48.59 11.90
CA THR A 570 14.18 48.34 13.32
C THR A 570 13.40 49.51 13.89
N ILE A 571 12.25 49.28 14.48
CA ILE A 571 11.35 50.29 15.02
C ILE A 571 10.84 49.89 16.39
N LYS A 572 10.33 50.83 17.16
CA LYS A 572 9.66 50.57 18.43
C LYS A 572 8.17 50.88 18.30
N VAL A 573 7.35 49.88 18.52
CA VAL A 573 5.90 50.03 18.37
C VAL A 573 5.19 49.64 19.64
N ARG A 574 4.18 50.45 20.01
CA ARG A 574 3.28 50.14 21.10
C ARG A 574 2.22 49.17 20.62
N THR A 575 2.26 47.94 21.13
CA THR A 575 1.29 46.89 20.81
C THR A 575 0.38 46.62 21.99
N HIS A 576 -0.81 46.19 21.68
CA HIS A 576 -1.79 45.65 22.67
C HIS A 576 -1.77 44.13 22.55
N ASP A 577 -1.17 43.49 23.57
CA ASP A 577 -1.08 42.02 23.58
C ASP A 577 -2.06 41.43 24.62
N MET A 578 -2.62 40.29 24.34
CA MET A 578 -3.53 39.58 25.24
C MET A 578 -2.76 38.56 26.08
N GLU A 579 -2.28 38.94 27.25
CA GLU A 579 -1.68 38.01 28.22
C GLU A 579 -2.71 37.55 29.24
N LYS A 580 -2.94 36.23 29.34
CA LYS A 580 -3.88 35.64 30.33
C LYS A 580 -5.28 36.30 30.37
N GLY A 581 -5.78 36.75 29.20
CA GLY A 581 -7.10 37.39 29.10
C GLY A 581 -7.15 38.87 29.48
N GLN A 582 -6.02 39.53 29.78
CA GLN A 582 -5.92 40.96 30.01
C GLN A 582 -5.14 41.65 28.91
N ALA A 583 -5.66 42.77 28.42
CA ALA A 583 -4.97 43.59 27.42
C ALA A 583 -3.80 44.33 28.05
N VAL A 584 -2.58 43.91 27.80
CA VAL A 584 -1.34 44.55 28.29
C VAL A 584 -0.72 45.35 27.13
N THR A 585 -0.48 46.59 27.41
CA THR A 585 0.19 47.48 26.44
C THR A 585 1.70 47.42 26.64
N LYS A 586 2.45 46.96 25.66
CA LYS A 586 3.91 46.89 25.73
C LYS A 586 4.54 47.67 24.55
N LEU A 587 5.68 48.30 24.81
CA LEU A 587 6.54 48.85 23.78
C LEU A 587 7.51 47.76 23.34
N ILE A 588 7.39 47.29 22.12
CA ILE A 588 8.17 46.16 21.55
C ILE A 588 9.10 46.70 20.48
N GLU A 589 10.38 46.30 20.55
CA GLU A 589 11.33 46.50 19.45
C GLU A 589 11.11 45.44 18.37
N THR A 590 10.81 45.87 17.17
CA THR A 590 10.42 45.00 16.06
C THR A 590 10.86 45.63 14.73
N THR A 591 10.50 44.96 13.62
CA THR A 591 10.72 45.51 12.27
C THR A 591 9.39 45.83 11.59
N CYS A 592 9.43 46.76 10.62
CA CYS A 592 8.25 47.11 9.83
C CYS A 592 7.58 45.86 9.21
N GLY A 593 8.35 44.93 8.63
CA GLY A 593 7.83 43.73 8.05
C GLY A 593 7.15 42.78 9.04
N ARG A 594 7.63 42.70 10.28
CA ARG A 594 6.96 41.90 11.33
C ARG A 594 5.63 42.53 11.75
N VAL A 595 5.51 43.83 11.77
CA VAL A 595 4.25 44.53 12.03
C VAL A 595 3.22 44.17 10.93
N LEU A 596 3.64 44.25 9.68
CA LEU A 596 2.77 43.88 8.53
C LEU A 596 2.34 42.42 8.59
N PHE A 597 3.20 41.49 9.01
CA PHE A 597 2.83 40.10 9.18
C PHE A 597 1.84 39.91 10.35
N ASN A 598 2.03 40.58 11.46
CA ASN A 598 1.13 40.48 12.62
C ASN A 598 -0.26 41.08 12.37
N ASP A 599 -0.44 41.90 11.35
CA ASP A 599 -1.76 42.38 10.90
C ASP A 599 -2.62 41.21 10.36
N LEU A 600 -1.97 40.14 9.79
CA LEU A 600 -2.64 38.95 9.33
C LEU A 600 -2.88 37.92 10.44
N VAL A 601 -2.09 37.96 11.52
CA VAL A 601 -2.21 37.02 12.63
C VAL A 601 -3.45 37.34 13.46
N PRO A 602 -4.31 36.36 13.78
CA PRO A 602 -5.42 36.57 14.69
C PRO A 602 -4.95 37.11 16.04
N LYS A 603 -5.62 38.14 16.56
CA LYS A 603 -5.24 38.83 17.81
C LYS A 603 -5.17 37.90 19.04
N GLU A 604 -5.87 36.78 19.02
CA GLU A 604 -5.93 35.80 20.11
C GLU A 604 -4.60 35.01 20.28
N VAL A 605 -3.76 34.97 19.23
CA VAL A 605 -2.49 34.20 19.21
C VAL A 605 -1.33 34.98 19.85
N GLY A 606 -1.46 36.30 19.96
CA GLY A 606 -0.41 37.19 20.47
C GLY A 606 0.55 37.69 19.40
N TYR A 607 1.42 38.62 19.76
CA TYR A 607 2.37 39.25 18.85
C TYR A 607 3.58 38.34 18.58
N ILE A 608 3.90 38.10 17.29
CA ILE A 608 5.02 37.28 16.85
C ILE A 608 6.19 38.20 16.43
N ASN A 609 7.33 38.09 17.10
CA ASN A 609 8.51 38.94 16.88
C ASN A 609 9.73 38.13 16.38
N ASP A 610 9.56 36.97 15.86
CA ASP A 610 10.64 36.12 15.36
C ASP A 610 10.83 36.25 13.84
N VAL A 611 12.00 35.84 13.35
CA VAL A 611 12.23 35.66 11.91
C VAL A 611 11.48 34.43 11.43
N LEU A 612 10.66 34.56 10.38
CA LEU A 612 9.81 33.52 9.88
C LEU A 612 10.58 32.50 9.03
N THR A 613 10.97 31.41 9.62
CA THR A 613 11.49 30.22 8.93
C THR A 613 10.37 29.21 8.69
N LYS A 614 10.60 28.19 7.86
CA LYS A 614 9.63 27.11 7.64
C LYS A 614 9.23 26.40 8.94
N LYS A 615 10.18 26.26 9.90
CA LYS A 615 9.92 25.69 11.22
C LYS A 615 9.04 26.60 12.07
N SER A 616 9.38 27.87 12.17
CA SER A 616 8.59 28.87 12.93
C SER A 616 7.16 28.98 12.40
N LEU A 617 6.99 29.01 11.08
CA LEU A 617 5.68 29.03 10.44
C LEU A 617 4.83 27.81 10.79
N ARG A 618 5.43 26.60 10.83
CA ARG A 618 4.72 25.37 11.25
C ARG A 618 4.21 25.51 12.69
N ASP A 619 5.02 26.01 13.59
CA ASP A 619 4.65 26.18 15.01
C ASP A 619 3.56 27.26 15.17
N ILE A 620 3.64 28.34 14.41
CA ILE A 620 2.60 29.39 14.38
C ILE A 620 1.28 28.83 13.87
N ILE A 621 1.28 28.11 12.76
CA ILE A 621 0.07 27.48 12.18
C ILE A 621 -0.55 26.51 13.19
N GLY A 622 0.27 25.73 13.90
CA GLY A 622 -0.20 24.84 14.97
C GLY A 622 -0.89 25.60 16.10
N ARG A 623 -0.33 26.75 16.55
CA ARG A 623 -0.92 27.62 17.57
C ARG A 623 -2.25 28.25 17.08
N VAL A 624 -2.26 28.80 15.89
CA VAL A 624 -3.47 29.38 15.28
C VAL A 624 -4.59 28.34 15.19
N LEU A 625 -4.27 27.10 14.76
CA LEU A 625 -5.26 26.04 14.65
C LEU A 625 -5.89 25.66 16.01
N LYS A 626 -5.08 25.64 17.06
CA LYS A 626 -5.57 25.32 18.43
C LYS A 626 -6.47 26.41 19.01
N ILE A 627 -6.11 27.67 18.80
CA ILE A 627 -6.81 28.81 19.40
C ILE A 627 -8.04 29.20 18.58
N CYS A 628 -7.87 29.35 17.27
CA CYS A 628 -8.87 29.97 16.37
C CYS A 628 -9.73 28.93 15.63
N GLY A 629 -9.30 27.65 15.62
CA GLY A 629 -9.99 26.59 14.91
C GLY A 629 -9.75 26.56 13.39
N VAL A 630 -10.38 25.59 12.71
CA VAL A 630 -10.07 25.22 11.31
C VAL A 630 -10.37 26.33 10.29
N SER A 631 -11.52 27.01 10.44
CA SER A 631 -11.98 27.99 9.44
C SER A 631 -11.06 29.21 9.36
N GLN A 632 -10.75 29.80 10.52
CA GLN A 632 -9.86 30.96 10.59
C GLN A 632 -8.42 30.59 10.18
N THR A 633 -7.99 29.36 10.50
CA THR A 633 -6.66 28.88 10.06
C THR A 633 -6.58 28.74 8.55
N ALA A 634 -7.64 28.30 7.90
CA ALA A 634 -7.68 28.21 6.42
C ALA A 634 -7.57 29.60 5.78
N ASP A 635 -8.30 30.59 6.29
CA ASP A 635 -8.21 31.97 5.80
C ASP A 635 -6.80 32.57 6.06
N PHE A 636 -6.24 32.32 7.24
CA PHE A 636 -4.88 32.73 7.59
C PHE A 636 -3.84 32.12 6.65
N LEU A 637 -3.95 30.83 6.33
CA LEU A 637 -3.06 30.15 5.39
C LEU A 637 -3.13 30.78 3.98
N ASP A 638 -4.32 31.14 3.50
CA ASP A 638 -4.49 31.81 2.21
C ASP A 638 -3.87 33.21 2.21
N GLN A 639 -4.03 33.98 3.29
CA GLN A 639 -3.42 35.31 3.45
C GLN A 639 -1.89 35.22 3.51
N ILE A 640 -1.33 34.26 4.26
CA ILE A 640 0.12 34.02 4.31
C ILE A 640 0.68 33.66 2.93
N LYS A 641 0.01 32.80 2.20
CA LYS A 641 0.37 32.41 0.84
C LYS A 641 0.47 33.66 -0.06
N GLU A 642 -0.55 34.50 -0.06
CA GLU A 642 -0.59 35.71 -0.88
C GLU A 642 0.48 36.73 -0.50
N MET A 643 0.67 36.96 0.81
CA MET A 643 1.71 37.80 1.33
C MET A 643 3.10 37.29 0.94
N GLY A 644 3.36 36.00 1.09
CA GLY A 644 4.61 35.36 0.75
C GLY A 644 4.98 35.53 -0.72
N TYR A 645 4.06 35.23 -1.64
CA TYR A 645 4.27 35.41 -3.08
C TYR A 645 4.47 36.88 -3.45
N THR A 646 3.65 37.76 -2.94
CA THR A 646 3.73 39.21 -3.23
C THR A 646 5.05 39.78 -2.79
N ASN A 647 5.54 39.42 -1.59
CA ASN A 647 6.81 39.97 -1.07
C ASN A 647 8.03 39.28 -1.68
N ALA A 648 7.98 38.02 -2.07
CA ALA A 648 9.03 37.37 -2.85
C ALA A 648 9.19 38.06 -4.22
N PHE A 649 8.08 38.41 -4.87
CA PHE A 649 8.07 39.15 -6.14
C PHE A 649 8.60 40.59 -5.96
N LYS A 650 8.08 41.35 -4.98
CA LYS A 650 8.52 42.75 -4.72
C LYS A 650 9.99 42.84 -4.29
N GLY A 651 10.47 41.83 -3.54
CA GLY A 651 11.86 41.75 -3.11
C GLY A 651 12.84 41.46 -4.24
N GLY A 652 12.36 40.98 -5.39
CA GLY A 652 13.21 40.68 -6.55
C GLY A 652 14.30 39.65 -6.22
N LEU A 653 13.97 38.65 -5.38
CA LEU A 653 14.91 37.68 -4.84
C LEU A 653 15.42 36.74 -5.94
N SER A 654 16.69 36.92 -6.28
CA SER A 654 17.39 36.08 -7.26
C SER A 654 18.83 35.84 -6.80
N PHE A 655 19.55 34.94 -7.42
CA PHE A 655 20.97 34.71 -7.13
C PHE A 655 21.76 34.51 -8.41
N ASN A 656 23.05 34.79 -8.32
CA ASN A 656 23.99 34.53 -9.40
C ASN A 656 25.20 33.73 -8.89
N LEU A 657 26.16 33.47 -9.76
CA LEU A 657 27.34 32.68 -9.42
C LEU A 657 28.28 33.45 -8.45
N ASP A 658 28.26 34.80 -8.45
CA ASP A 658 29.09 35.63 -7.56
C ASP A 658 28.59 35.64 -6.13
N ASP A 659 27.29 35.38 -5.90
CA ASP A 659 26.73 35.25 -4.55
C ASP A 659 27.29 34.02 -3.80
N ILE A 660 27.91 33.11 -4.54
CA ILE A 660 28.61 31.94 -3.97
C ILE A 660 30.00 32.36 -3.54
N ILE A 661 30.21 32.54 -2.25
CA ILE A 661 31.50 32.98 -1.69
C ILE A 661 32.35 31.73 -1.40
N ILE A 662 33.61 31.78 -1.89
CA ILE A 662 34.60 30.76 -1.55
C ILE A 662 35.42 31.27 -0.39
N PRO A 663 35.51 30.58 0.75
CA PRO A 663 36.32 31.01 1.89
C PRO A 663 37.83 31.11 1.52
N VAL A 664 38.47 32.20 1.90
CA VAL A 664 39.92 32.36 1.68
C VAL A 664 40.72 31.35 2.48
N GLU A 665 40.18 30.91 3.64
CA GLU A 665 40.77 29.91 4.52
C GLU A 665 40.75 28.51 3.94
N LYS A 666 40.05 28.27 2.82
CA LYS A 666 39.96 26.95 2.17
C LYS A 666 41.34 26.40 1.84
N ASP A 667 42.18 27.17 1.18
CA ASP A 667 43.50 26.72 0.74
C ASP A 667 44.44 26.45 1.92
N ILE A 668 44.34 27.22 2.99
CA ILE A 668 45.12 27.03 4.22
C ILE A 668 44.73 25.70 4.89
N LEU A 669 43.43 25.45 5.02
CA LEU A 669 42.93 24.20 5.65
C LEU A 669 43.25 22.96 4.81
N VAL A 670 43.14 23.08 3.49
CA VAL A 670 43.44 21.97 2.58
C VAL A 670 44.93 21.63 2.62
N ASN A 671 45.82 22.64 2.57
CA ASN A 671 47.26 22.43 2.64
C ASN A 671 47.65 21.77 3.99
N LYS A 672 47.10 22.27 5.10
CA LYS A 672 47.36 21.67 6.42
C LYS A 672 46.91 20.22 6.47
N ALA A 673 45.71 19.87 5.92
CA ALA A 673 45.24 18.52 5.85
C ALA A 673 46.12 17.65 4.96
N GLN A 674 46.68 18.17 3.91
CA GLN A 674 47.61 17.49 3.01
C GLN A 674 48.94 17.15 3.73
N ASP A 675 49.42 18.08 4.55
CA ASP A 675 50.62 17.84 5.37
C ASP A 675 50.36 16.71 6.41
N GLU A 676 49.21 16.78 7.12
CA GLU A 676 48.81 15.71 8.06
C GLU A 676 48.66 14.34 7.38
N VAL A 677 48.14 14.31 6.16
CA VAL A 677 48.06 13.06 5.36
C VAL A 677 49.44 12.57 4.97
N THR A 678 50.38 13.45 4.66
CA THR A 678 51.73 13.08 4.33
C THR A 678 52.45 12.46 5.54
N ASP A 679 52.31 13.02 6.73
CA ASP A 679 52.81 12.46 7.98
C ASP A 679 52.28 11.04 8.27
N VAL A 680 50.94 10.82 8.03
CA VAL A 680 50.32 9.49 8.16
C VAL A 680 50.91 8.50 7.14
N MET A 681 51.18 8.94 5.93
CA MET A 681 51.80 8.10 4.90
C MET A 681 53.27 7.76 5.23
N GLU A 682 54.03 8.69 5.81
CA GLU A 682 55.36 8.44 6.29
C GLU A 682 55.39 7.40 7.44
N ASN A 683 54.50 7.57 8.42
CA ASN A 683 54.31 6.60 9.52
C ASN A 683 53.97 5.19 9.01
N TYR A 684 53.17 5.09 7.96
CA TYR A 684 52.88 3.83 7.32
C TYR A 684 54.12 3.25 6.62
N ASN A 685 54.84 4.05 5.88
CA ASN A 685 56.07 3.63 5.20
C ASN A 685 57.15 3.19 6.18
N MET A 686 57.21 3.75 7.39
CA MET A 686 58.07 3.35 8.49
C MET A 686 57.60 2.07 9.18
N GLY A 687 56.40 1.56 8.86
CA GLY A 687 55.82 0.37 9.46
C GLY A 687 55.22 0.56 10.84
N LEU A 688 54.94 1.78 11.26
CA LEU A 688 54.40 2.10 12.59
C LEU A 688 52.91 1.85 12.69
N ILE A 689 52.21 1.91 11.56
CA ILE A 689 50.75 1.72 11.47
C ILE A 689 50.36 0.70 10.41
N THR A 690 49.22 0.05 10.60
CA THR A 690 48.68 -0.90 9.62
C THR A 690 47.99 -0.16 8.46
N ASN A 691 47.76 -0.84 7.34
CA ASN A 691 47.04 -0.26 6.18
C ASN A 691 45.62 0.16 6.53
N ASN A 692 44.92 -0.55 7.40
CA ASN A 692 43.58 -0.20 7.83
C ASN A 692 43.56 1.06 8.72
N GLU A 693 44.54 1.18 9.62
CA GLU A 693 44.70 2.37 10.45
C GLU A 693 45.03 3.59 9.59
N ARG A 694 45.98 3.45 8.65
CA ARG A 694 46.31 4.50 7.69
C ARG A 694 45.05 4.99 6.95
N TYR A 695 44.30 4.04 6.40
CA TYR A 695 43.06 4.34 5.66
C TYR A 695 42.04 5.10 6.52
N ASN A 696 41.79 4.63 7.75
CA ASN A 696 40.86 5.29 8.66
C ASN A 696 41.34 6.67 9.08
N GLN A 697 42.62 6.86 9.40
CA GLN A 697 43.19 8.15 9.78
C GLN A 697 43.09 9.17 8.63
N ILE A 698 43.33 8.78 7.39
CA ILE A 698 43.18 9.66 6.21
C ILE A 698 41.74 10.12 6.04
N ILE A 699 40.78 9.18 6.17
CA ILE A 699 39.36 9.52 6.06
C ILE A 699 38.92 10.45 7.17
N ASP A 700 39.38 10.23 8.40
CA ASP A 700 39.06 11.07 9.55
C ASP A 700 39.63 12.49 9.37
N ILE A 701 40.86 12.64 8.92
CA ILE A 701 41.47 13.95 8.62
C ILE A 701 40.62 14.72 7.62
N TRP A 702 40.28 14.09 6.50
CA TRP A 702 39.46 14.78 5.47
C TRP A 702 38.03 15.07 5.93
N THR A 703 37.45 14.20 6.75
CA THR A 703 36.10 14.41 7.31
C THR A 703 36.10 15.60 8.27
N HIS A 704 37.10 15.70 9.15
CA HIS A 704 37.25 16.83 10.08
C HIS A 704 37.53 18.14 9.34
N THR A 705 38.42 18.11 8.34
CA THR A 705 38.73 19.30 7.52
C THR A 705 37.49 19.80 6.79
N ASN A 706 36.70 18.87 6.21
CA ASN A 706 35.48 19.20 5.51
C ASN A 706 34.40 19.79 6.46
N SER A 707 34.31 19.28 7.69
CA SER A 707 33.41 19.82 8.71
C SER A 707 33.83 21.24 9.14
N ARG A 708 35.10 21.46 9.39
CA ARG A 708 35.66 22.81 9.73
C ARG A 708 35.41 23.82 8.62
N LEU A 709 35.72 23.45 7.38
CA LEU A 709 35.48 24.31 6.21
C LEU A 709 33.99 24.65 6.08
N THR A 710 33.12 23.69 6.33
CA THR A 710 31.68 23.93 6.29
C THR A 710 31.24 24.94 7.36
N HIS A 711 31.77 24.87 8.59
CA HIS A 711 31.47 25.83 9.63
C HIS A 711 31.90 27.25 9.25
N ILE A 712 33.14 27.42 8.80
CA ILE A 712 33.68 28.73 8.36
C ILE A 712 32.85 29.31 7.23
N LEU A 713 32.50 28.49 6.24
CA LEU A 713 31.66 28.85 5.12
C LEU A 713 30.28 29.37 5.55
N MET A 714 29.63 28.65 6.47
CA MET A 714 28.31 29.03 6.97
C MET A 714 28.36 30.33 7.78
N ASP A 715 29.42 30.55 8.56
CA ASP A 715 29.61 31.77 9.34
C ASP A 715 29.92 32.97 8.41
N GLN A 716 30.70 32.80 7.38
CA GLN A 716 30.92 33.84 6.37
C GLN A 716 29.64 34.22 5.63
N LEU A 717 28.86 33.24 5.17
CA LEU A 717 27.58 33.49 4.50
C LEU A 717 26.57 34.19 5.43
N LYS A 718 26.59 33.86 6.72
CA LYS A 718 25.73 34.50 7.72
C LYS A 718 26.06 35.99 7.90
N ASN A 719 27.33 36.32 7.84
CA ASN A 719 27.81 37.68 8.06
C ASN A 719 27.85 38.52 6.78
N ASP A 720 27.83 37.89 5.62
CA ASP A 720 27.82 38.58 4.33
C ASP A 720 26.54 39.39 4.15
N MET A 721 26.67 40.67 3.77
CA MET A 721 25.56 41.65 3.58
C MET A 721 24.57 41.63 4.75
N GLN A 722 25.00 41.46 5.99
CA GLN A 722 24.13 41.32 7.17
C GLN A 722 23.17 40.09 7.05
N GLY A 723 23.57 39.05 6.33
CA GLY A 723 22.77 37.84 6.07
C GLY A 723 21.73 38.01 4.97
N PHE A 724 21.80 39.07 4.16
CA PHE A 724 20.92 39.24 2.97
C PHE A 724 21.52 38.64 1.70
N ASN A 725 22.56 37.79 1.82
CA ASN A 725 23.00 36.95 0.72
C ASN A 725 21.85 36.03 0.28
N SER A 726 21.52 36.06 -1.02
CA SER A 726 20.34 35.33 -1.54
C SER A 726 20.40 33.81 -1.27
N ILE A 727 21.57 33.20 -1.39
CA ILE A 727 21.78 31.77 -1.14
C ILE A 727 21.59 31.45 0.34
N TYR A 728 22.13 32.29 1.21
CA TYR A 728 21.95 32.13 2.66
C TYR A 728 20.49 32.28 3.05
N MET A 729 19.78 33.27 2.52
CA MET A 729 18.35 33.45 2.78
C MET A 729 17.51 32.22 2.33
N MET A 730 17.79 31.66 1.15
CA MET A 730 17.09 30.46 0.65
C MET A 730 17.32 29.26 1.54
N PHE A 731 18.51 29.09 2.05
CA PHE A 731 18.87 28.00 2.94
C PHE A 731 18.31 28.18 4.37
N ASP A 732 18.59 29.32 5.01
CA ASP A 732 18.24 29.60 6.41
C ASP A 732 16.72 29.67 6.61
N SER A 733 15.98 30.17 5.65
CA SER A 733 14.51 30.15 5.65
C SER A 733 13.92 28.74 5.59
N GLY A 734 14.68 27.75 5.09
CA GLY A 734 14.17 26.41 4.79
C GLY A 734 13.35 26.36 3.50
N ALA A 735 13.42 27.39 2.64
CA ALA A 735 12.72 27.43 1.35
C ALA A 735 13.28 26.41 0.37
N ARG A 736 14.61 26.40 0.21
CA ARG A 736 15.31 25.46 -0.67
C ARG A 736 16.79 25.35 -0.28
N GLY A 737 17.36 24.18 -0.52
CA GLY A 737 18.77 23.92 -0.31
C GLY A 737 19.09 23.26 1.05
N SER A 738 20.22 22.62 1.12
CA SER A 738 20.77 22.02 2.33
C SER A 738 22.22 22.48 2.56
N LYS A 739 22.68 22.35 3.80
CA LYS A 739 24.07 22.64 4.19
C LYS A 739 25.08 21.89 3.30
N GLU A 740 24.78 20.65 2.97
CA GLU A 740 25.61 19.83 2.10
C GLU A 740 25.70 20.34 0.66
N GLN A 741 24.60 20.84 0.12
CA GLN A 741 24.56 21.41 -1.23
C GLN A 741 25.39 22.68 -1.31
N ILE A 742 25.29 23.57 -0.30
CA ILE A 742 26.09 24.80 -0.23
C ILE A 742 27.58 24.48 -0.09
N ARG A 743 27.93 23.49 0.72
CA ARG A 743 29.30 22.98 0.86
C ARG A 743 29.90 22.55 -0.48
N GLN A 744 29.13 21.81 -1.27
CA GLN A 744 29.58 21.34 -2.60
C GLN A 744 29.68 22.48 -3.61
N LEU A 745 28.91 23.55 -3.46
CA LEU A 745 28.98 24.73 -4.33
C LEU A 745 30.20 25.63 -4.03
N SER A 746 30.50 25.86 -2.75
CA SER A 746 31.47 26.88 -2.31
C SER A 746 32.69 26.29 -1.61
N GLY A 747 32.58 25.14 -0.98
CA GLY A 747 33.66 24.55 -0.19
C GLY A 747 34.45 23.49 -0.98
N MET A 748 34.32 22.24 -0.62
CA MET A 748 34.85 21.09 -1.36
C MET A 748 33.80 19.98 -1.47
N ARG A 749 33.87 19.24 -2.56
CA ARG A 749 32.91 18.15 -2.74
C ARG A 749 33.14 17.00 -1.74
N GLY A 750 34.40 16.71 -1.41
CA GLY A 750 34.79 15.78 -0.35
C GLY A 750 34.97 14.34 -0.82
N LEU A 751 34.81 13.41 0.12
CA LEU A 751 35.05 11.98 -0.08
C LEU A 751 33.96 11.33 -0.93
N MET A 752 34.37 10.43 -1.86
CA MET A 752 33.47 9.72 -2.77
C MET A 752 33.50 8.21 -2.51
N ALA A 753 32.38 7.54 -2.74
CA ALA A 753 32.28 6.10 -2.62
C ALA A 753 32.94 5.37 -3.79
N LYS A 754 33.66 4.29 -3.52
CA LYS A 754 34.19 3.37 -4.54
C LYS A 754 33.06 2.64 -5.27
N PRO A 755 33.21 2.33 -6.58
CA PRO A 755 32.29 1.45 -7.27
C PRO A 755 32.36 0.06 -6.64
N GLN A 756 31.21 -0.51 -6.29
CA GLN A 756 31.10 -1.80 -5.60
C GLN A 756 31.29 -2.94 -6.58
N LYS A 757 32.23 -3.87 -6.31
CA LYS A 757 32.29 -5.15 -7.01
C LYS A 757 31.19 -6.09 -6.48
N SER A 758 30.58 -6.87 -7.36
CA SER A 758 29.57 -7.87 -6.96
C SER A 758 30.11 -8.79 -5.87
N GLY A 759 29.44 -8.84 -4.71
CA GLY A 759 29.83 -9.70 -3.58
C GLY A 759 30.61 -9.02 -2.44
N ALA A 760 30.97 -7.74 -2.53
CA ALA A 760 31.66 -7.05 -1.44
C ALA A 760 30.66 -6.45 -0.42
N THR A 761 30.83 -6.83 0.84
CA THR A 761 29.95 -6.42 1.96
C THR A 761 30.31 -5.04 2.56
N SER A 762 31.50 -4.53 2.32
CA SER A 762 31.98 -3.27 2.91
C SER A 762 31.92 -2.09 1.92
N GLN A 763 31.31 -0.99 2.34
CA GLN A 763 31.35 0.27 1.60
C GLN A 763 32.75 0.89 1.79
N GLN A 764 33.62 0.79 0.77
CA GLN A 764 34.89 1.49 0.77
C GLN A 764 34.73 2.90 0.18
N ILE A 765 35.41 3.86 0.80
CA ILE A 765 35.51 5.25 0.36
C ILE A 765 36.84 5.43 -0.38
N ILE A 766 36.88 6.30 -1.38
CA ILE A 766 38.12 6.66 -2.07
C ILE A 766 38.91 7.58 -1.15
N GLU A 767 40.20 7.24 -0.90
CA GLU A 767 41.06 7.96 0.04
C GLU A 767 41.29 9.41 -0.37
N ASN A 768 41.43 9.67 -1.66
CA ASN A 768 41.61 11.01 -2.20
C ASN A 768 40.26 11.72 -2.36
N PRO A 769 40.02 12.82 -1.61
CA PRO A 769 38.80 13.59 -1.76
C PRO A 769 38.82 14.46 -3.02
N ILE A 770 37.66 14.90 -3.43
CA ILE A 770 37.51 15.94 -4.46
C ILE A 770 37.64 17.31 -3.75
N LEU A 771 38.74 18.02 -3.99
CA LEU A 771 39.03 19.32 -3.38
C LEU A 771 38.27 20.45 -4.06
N SER A 772 38.00 20.35 -5.35
CA SER A 772 37.28 21.31 -6.14
C SER A 772 35.81 21.44 -5.73
N ASN A 773 35.23 22.61 -5.89
CA ASN A 773 33.78 22.86 -5.76
C ASN A 773 33.14 23.07 -7.13
N PHE A 774 31.84 23.24 -7.17
CA PHE A 774 31.13 23.44 -8.44
C PHE A 774 31.38 24.85 -9.04
N LYS A 775 31.68 25.85 -8.23
CA LYS A 775 32.01 27.21 -8.71
C LYS A 775 33.34 27.23 -9.46
N GLU A 776 34.37 26.57 -8.93
CA GLU A 776 35.69 26.43 -9.57
C GLU A 776 35.65 25.49 -10.80
N GLY A 777 34.74 24.56 -10.80
CA GLY A 777 34.65 23.48 -11.79
C GLY A 777 35.45 22.22 -11.40
N LEU A 778 35.00 21.05 -11.80
CA LEU A 778 35.64 19.77 -11.54
C LEU A 778 36.56 19.39 -12.69
N SER A 779 37.69 18.77 -12.37
CA SER A 779 38.53 18.11 -13.38
C SER A 779 37.81 16.89 -13.97
N VAL A 780 38.24 16.40 -15.13
CA VAL A 780 37.64 15.25 -15.82
C VAL A 780 37.65 14.01 -14.93
N LEU A 781 38.73 13.77 -14.22
CA LEU A 781 38.86 12.63 -13.27
C LEU A 781 37.92 12.78 -12.09
N GLU A 782 37.86 13.91 -11.48
CA GLU A 782 36.96 14.20 -10.35
C GLU A 782 35.50 14.07 -10.74
N TYR A 783 35.13 14.54 -11.94
CA TYR A 783 33.78 14.35 -12.47
C TYR A 783 33.47 12.88 -12.66
N PHE A 784 34.40 12.11 -13.29
CA PHE A 784 34.22 10.69 -13.51
C PHE A 784 34.05 9.91 -12.19
N ILE A 785 34.87 10.18 -11.18
CA ILE A 785 34.74 9.60 -9.84
C ILE A 785 33.37 9.91 -9.24
N SER A 786 32.91 11.13 -9.39
CA SER A 786 31.63 11.58 -8.84
C SER A 786 30.41 10.87 -9.46
N THR A 787 30.50 10.43 -10.72
CA THR A 787 29.41 9.74 -11.41
C THR A 787 29.07 8.38 -10.78
N HIS A 788 30.03 7.71 -10.13
CA HIS A 788 29.82 6.45 -9.44
C HIS A 788 28.83 6.62 -8.27
N GLY A 789 29.03 7.63 -7.46
CA GLY A 789 28.12 7.96 -6.35
C GLY A 789 26.72 8.36 -6.83
N ALA A 790 26.63 9.17 -7.87
CA ALA A 790 25.36 9.59 -8.46
C ALA A 790 24.57 8.39 -9.01
N ARG A 791 25.21 7.51 -9.77
CA ARG A 791 24.59 6.29 -10.31
C ARG A 791 24.11 5.35 -9.20
N LYS A 792 24.92 5.17 -8.15
CA LYS A 792 24.53 4.39 -6.98
C LYS A 792 23.30 4.96 -6.29
N GLY A 793 23.26 6.28 -6.08
CA GLY A 793 22.11 6.95 -5.48
C GLY A 793 20.82 6.78 -6.28
N LEU A 794 20.89 6.89 -7.61
CA LEU A 794 19.75 6.66 -8.50
C LEU A 794 19.25 5.20 -8.46
N ALA A 795 20.17 4.23 -8.48
CA ALA A 795 19.83 2.82 -8.40
C ALA A 795 19.22 2.46 -7.03
N ASP A 796 19.81 2.94 -5.93
CA ASP A 796 19.31 2.72 -4.57
C ASP A 796 17.90 3.31 -4.39
N THR A 797 17.64 4.50 -4.92
CA THR A 797 16.31 5.12 -4.87
C THR A 797 15.27 4.26 -5.58
N ALA A 798 15.58 3.76 -6.78
CA ALA A 798 14.67 2.92 -7.56
C ALA A 798 14.34 1.58 -6.85
N LEU A 799 15.33 0.96 -6.20
CA LEU A 799 15.13 -0.30 -5.46
C LEU A 799 14.40 -0.08 -4.13
N LYS A 800 14.80 0.92 -3.35
CA LYS A 800 14.17 1.23 -2.05
C LYS A 800 12.69 1.58 -2.16
N THR A 801 12.27 2.22 -3.25
CA THR A 801 10.86 2.54 -3.50
C THR A 801 9.98 1.29 -3.56
N ALA A 802 10.47 0.24 -4.23
CA ALA A 802 9.74 -1.04 -4.31
C ALA A 802 9.68 -1.75 -2.95
N ASP A 803 10.77 -1.75 -2.19
CA ASP A 803 10.85 -2.38 -0.87
C ASP A 803 9.95 -1.66 0.14
N ALA A 804 9.95 -0.32 0.14
CA ALA A 804 9.07 0.50 0.98
C ALA A 804 7.58 0.24 0.65
N GLY A 805 7.22 0.18 -0.63
CA GLY A 805 5.87 -0.15 -1.06
C GLY A 805 5.42 -1.56 -0.64
N TYR A 806 6.31 -2.54 -0.71
CA TYR A 806 6.03 -3.90 -0.26
C TYR A 806 5.93 -3.99 1.27
N LEU A 807 6.79 -3.27 2.00
CA LEU A 807 6.72 -3.17 3.48
C LEU A 807 5.37 -2.58 3.92
N THR A 808 4.98 -1.44 3.34
CA THR A 808 3.70 -0.78 3.66
C THR A 808 2.53 -1.72 3.44
N ARG A 809 2.51 -2.44 2.31
CA ARG A 809 1.45 -3.41 2.03
C ARG A 809 1.38 -4.51 3.10
N ARG A 810 2.51 -5.11 3.48
CA ARG A 810 2.54 -6.16 4.52
C ARG A 810 2.07 -5.63 5.87
N LEU A 811 2.47 -4.41 6.23
CA LEU A 811 2.01 -3.76 7.46
C LEU A 811 0.50 -3.52 7.46
N VAL A 812 -0.06 -3.03 6.35
CA VAL A 812 -1.51 -2.86 6.22
C VAL A 812 -2.24 -4.20 6.31
N ASP A 813 -1.77 -5.24 5.62
CA ASP A 813 -2.40 -6.56 5.65
C ASP A 813 -2.45 -7.16 7.07
N VAL A 814 -1.44 -6.90 7.91
CA VAL A 814 -1.40 -7.37 9.31
C VAL A 814 -2.26 -6.52 10.24
N SER A 815 -2.28 -5.20 10.05
CA SER A 815 -2.86 -4.25 11.01
C SER A 815 -4.27 -3.76 10.65
N GLN A 816 -4.83 -4.15 9.50
CA GLN A 816 -6.14 -3.65 9.04
C GLN A 816 -7.30 -3.94 9.99
N ASP A 817 -7.21 -5.00 10.78
CA ASP A 817 -8.25 -5.39 11.75
C ASP A 817 -8.16 -4.64 13.09
N VAL A 818 -7.12 -3.83 13.30
CA VAL A 818 -6.96 -3.01 14.49
C VAL A 818 -7.78 -1.73 14.34
N ILE A 819 -8.97 -1.76 14.91
CA ILE A 819 -9.96 -0.69 14.87
C ILE A 819 -10.35 -0.33 16.31
N ILE A 820 -10.75 0.91 16.55
CA ILE A 820 -11.33 1.31 17.85
C ILE A 820 -12.74 0.73 17.94
N ASN A 821 -12.93 -0.28 18.79
CA ASN A 821 -14.20 -0.97 18.93
C ASN A 821 -15.04 -0.52 20.12
N ASP A 822 -14.39 0.01 21.17
CA ASP A 822 -15.05 0.39 22.42
C ASP A 822 -14.45 1.68 22.99
N GLU A 823 -15.14 2.34 23.88
CA GLU A 823 -14.64 3.55 24.54
C GLU A 823 -13.61 3.21 25.62
N ASP A 824 -13.90 2.23 26.48
CA ASP A 824 -13.03 1.84 27.59
C ASP A 824 -13.05 0.33 27.82
N CYS A 825 -11.89 -0.30 27.96
CA CYS A 825 -11.76 -1.72 28.30
C CYS A 825 -11.68 -1.98 29.82
N GLY A 826 -11.59 -0.93 30.66
CA GLY A 826 -11.52 -1.05 32.12
C GLY A 826 -10.19 -1.62 32.66
N THR A 827 -9.12 -1.69 31.86
CA THR A 827 -7.82 -2.21 32.35
C THR A 827 -7.20 -1.29 33.39
N LEU A 828 -6.61 -1.90 34.41
CA LEU A 828 -5.80 -1.21 35.43
C LEU A 828 -4.30 -1.29 35.11
N ARG A 829 -3.91 -1.90 33.98
CA ARG A 829 -2.51 -2.05 33.57
C ARG A 829 -2.10 -0.90 32.68
N GLY A 830 -0.98 -0.29 32.99
CA GLY A 830 -0.33 0.74 32.19
C GLY A 830 1.08 0.39 31.77
N ILE A 831 1.74 1.36 31.21
CA ILE A 831 3.18 1.32 30.90
C ILE A 831 3.79 2.56 31.50
N ASN A 832 4.89 2.38 32.24
CA ASN A 832 5.70 3.45 32.77
C ASN A 832 6.46 4.14 31.65
N VAL A 833 6.29 5.43 31.53
CA VAL A 833 6.92 6.28 30.51
C VAL A 833 7.87 7.25 31.18
N THR A 834 9.15 7.20 30.73
CA THR A 834 10.22 8.11 31.16
C THR A 834 10.78 8.86 29.94
N SER A 835 11.62 9.88 30.14
CA SER A 835 12.35 10.49 29.04
C SER A 835 13.30 9.47 28.39
N LEU A 836 13.41 9.47 27.07
CA LEU A 836 14.26 8.56 26.31
C LEU A 836 15.66 9.19 26.22
N LYS A 837 16.63 8.59 26.93
CA LYS A 837 18.03 9.06 26.98
C LYS A 837 18.96 8.02 26.37
N LYS A 838 20.01 8.47 25.69
CA LYS A 838 21.11 7.63 25.19
C LYS A 838 22.43 8.30 25.58
N ASN A 839 23.21 7.65 26.44
CA ASN A 839 24.46 8.19 26.97
C ASN A 839 24.32 9.60 27.56
N ASP A 840 23.29 9.83 28.40
CA ASP A 840 22.92 11.12 29.01
C ASP A 840 22.43 12.22 28.05
N GLU A 841 22.37 11.98 26.74
CA GLU A 841 21.74 12.87 25.79
C GLU A 841 20.27 12.51 25.64
N GLU A 842 19.40 13.50 25.86
CA GLU A 842 17.95 13.32 25.74
C GLU A 842 17.55 13.27 24.26
N ILE A 843 17.09 12.09 23.79
CA ILE A 843 16.59 11.89 22.43
C ILE A 843 15.15 12.37 22.30
N GLU A 844 14.30 12.03 23.29
CA GLU A 844 12.89 12.37 23.30
C GLU A 844 12.46 12.76 24.71
N SER A 845 11.81 13.93 24.85
CA SER A 845 11.37 14.44 26.13
C SER A 845 10.17 13.68 26.70
N LEU A 846 10.05 13.64 28.00
CA LEU A 846 8.87 13.08 28.68
C LEU A 846 7.60 13.77 28.19
N TYR A 847 7.61 15.09 28.01
CA TYR A 847 6.49 15.88 27.50
C TYR A 847 5.91 15.28 26.22
N ASN A 848 6.72 15.07 25.20
CA ASN A 848 6.27 14.55 23.92
C ASN A 848 5.69 13.12 24.00
N ARG A 849 6.15 12.33 24.98
CA ARG A 849 5.72 10.95 25.17
C ARG A 849 4.40 10.80 25.91
N ILE A 850 4.03 11.76 26.78
CA ILE A 850 2.83 11.70 27.61
C ILE A 850 1.65 12.51 27.05
N VAL A 851 1.89 13.55 26.26
CA VAL A 851 0.84 14.38 25.66
C VAL A 851 -0.15 13.53 24.87
N GLY A 852 -1.45 13.69 25.16
CA GLY A 852 -2.53 12.97 24.48
C GLY A 852 -2.70 11.51 24.88
N ARG A 853 -1.95 11.02 25.88
CA ARG A 853 -2.17 9.72 26.51
C ARG A 853 -3.17 9.85 27.65
N VAL A 854 -3.72 8.72 28.09
CA VAL A 854 -4.63 8.64 29.23
C VAL A 854 -3.86 8.12 30.44
N SER A 855 -3.98 8.81 31.57
CA SER A 855 -3.34 8.39 32.83
C SER A 855 -4.03 7.15 33.41
N VAL A 856 -3.25 6.21 33.97
CA VAL A 856 -3.77 5.04 34.67
C VAL A 856 -4.20 5.45 36.10
N PHE A 857 -3.39 6.27 36.78
CA PHE A 857 -3.63 6.70 38.13
C PHE A 857 -3.74 8.22 38.20
N THR A 858 -4.35 8.71 39.27
CA THR A 858 -4.41 10.15 39.56
C THR A 858 -3.01 10.68 39.84
N LEU A 859 -2.55 11.61 39.02
CA LEU A 859 -1.24 12.26 39.17
C LEU A 859 -1.41 13.49 40.07
N LYS A 860 -0.57 13.58 41.11
CA LYS A 860 -0.53 14.70 42.06
C LYS A 860 0.83 15.37 42.01
N HIS A 861 0.83 16.68 42.23
CA HIS A 861 2.08 17.44 42.35
C HIS A 861 2.83 17.03 43.64
N PRO A 862 4.13 16.66 43.57
CA PRO A 862 4.85 16.09 44.72
C PRO A 862 4.99 17.04 45.91
N LYS A 863 4.92 18.37 45.68
CA LYS A 863 5.09 19.38 46.75
C LYS A 863 3.78 20.02 47.24
N THR A 864 2.79 20.20 46.33
CA THR A 864 1.52 20.91 46.65
C THR A 864 0.33 19.96 46.86
N GLU A 865 0.49 18.67 46.57
CA GLU A 865 -0.56 17.63 46.56
C GLU A 865 -1.77 17.97 45.65
N GLU A 866 -1.67 19.02 44.85
CA GLU A 866 -2.71 19.36 43.86
C GLU A 866 -2.82 18.28 42.81
N VAL A 867 -4.05 17.96 42.41
CA VAL A 867 -4.32 16.98 41.38
C VAL A 867 -4.03 17.61 40.00
N LEU A 868 -3.02 17.08 39.30
CA LEU A 868 -2.64 17.50 37.95
C LEU A 868 -3.51 16.83 36.89
N VAL A 869 -3.77 15.51 37.03
CA VAL A 869 -4.60 14.71 36.09
C VAL A 869 -5.35 13.66 36.89
N LEU A 870 -6.65 13.47 36.63
CA LEU A 870 -7.44 12.41 37.22
C LEU A 870 -7.21 11.06 36.52
N GLU A 871 -7.51 9.98 37.24
CA GLU A 871 -7.50 8.62 36.67
C GLU A 871 -8.46 8.51 35.47
N GLY A 872 -7.95 7.97 34.35
CA GLY A 872 -8.75 7.77 33.17
C GLY A 872 -9.00 9.01 32.31
N ASP A 873 -8.39 10.15 32.65
CA ASP A 873 -8.47 11.38 31.88
C ASP A 873 -7.27 11.53 30.91
N GLU A 874 -7.47 12.31 29.88
CA GLU A 874 -6.44 12.64 28.89
C GLU A 874 -5.43 13.62 29.47
N ILE A 875 -4.14 13.36 29.32
CA ILE A 875 -3.07 14.30 29.68
C ILE A 875 -3.02 15.38 28.60
N THR A 876 -3.56 16.56 28.92
CA THR A 876 -3.54 17.72 28.02
C THR A 876 -2.13 18.32 27.98
N GLU A 877 -1.89 19.25 27.05
CA GLU A 877 -0.59 19.92 26.92
C GLU A 877 -0.27 20.75 28.17
N GLU A 878 -1.27 21.43 28.76
CA GLU A 878 -1.12 22.20 29.97
C GLU A 878 -0.78 21.30 31.17
N ALA A 879 -1.48 20.17 31.28
CA ALA A 879 -1.19 19.16 32.30
C ALA A 879 0.22 18.53 32.11
N ALA A 880 0.62 18.26 30.88
CA ALA A 880 1.95 17.74 30.59
C ALA A 880 3.06 18.74 30.94
N THR A 881 2.84 20.05 30.69
CA THR A 881 3.78 21.11 31.10
C THR A 881 3.89 21.16 32.63
N ALA A 882 2.77 21.13 33.32
CA ALA A 882 2.73 21.12 34.80
C ALA A 882 3.43 19.86 35.39
N ILE A 883 3.31 18.69 34.74
CA ILE A 883 3.98 17.45 35.15
C ILE A 883 5.51 17.59 35.01
N VAL A 884 5.97 18.15 33.91
CA VAL A 884 7.41 18.36 33.65
C VAL A 884 7.97 19.43 34.59
N GLU A 885 7.24 20.52 34.84
CA GLU A 885 7.62 21.56 35.80
C GLU A 885 7.63 21.08 37.27
N ALA A 886 6.85 20.04 37.57
CA ALA A 886 6.83 19.41 38.88
C ALA A 886 7.97 18.39 39.08
N ASP A 887 8.90 18.25 38.14
CA ASP A 887 10.02 17.30 38.18
C ASP A 887 9.58 15.84 38.36
N ILE A 888 8.48 15.43 37.71
CA ILE A 888 8.01 14.05 37.71
C ILE A 888 8.69 13.33 36.51
N ASP A 889 9.58 12.40 36.82
CA ASP A 889 10.39 11.68 35.80
C ASP A 889 9.66 10.48 35.18
N GLU A 890 8.67 9.93 35.86
CA GLU A 890 7.97 8.71 35.44
C GLU A 890 6.46 8.87 35.57
N VAL A 891 5.75 8.51 34.49
CA VAL A 891 4.28 8.57 34.44
C VAL A 891 3.74 7.25 33.91
N GLU A 892 2.78 6.64 34.62
CA GLU A 892 2.10 5.46 34.16
C GLU A 892 0.90 5.83 33.28
N VAL A 893 0.97 5.45 31.98
CA VAL A 893 -0.06 5.77 30.98
C VAL A 893 -0.69 4.51 30.41
N ARG A 894 -1.92 4.61 29.97
CA ARG A 894 -2.61 3.54 29.25
C ARG A 894 -1.96 3.36 27.86
N SER A 895 -1.87 2.11 27.43
CA SER A 895 -1.24 1.75 26.16
C SER A 895 -2.07 0.73 25.37
N VAL A 896 -1.90 0.74 24.06
CA VAL A 896 -2.44 -0.27 23.15
C VAL A 896 -1.94 -1.67 23.51
N LEU A 897 -0.72 -1.79 24.05
CA LEU A 897 -0.08 -3.06 24.41
C LEU A 897 -0.72 -3.72 25.63
N THR A 898 -1.36 -2.94 26.49
CA THR A 898 -2.01 -3.42 27.72
C THR A 898 -3.54 -3.49 27.60
N CYS A 899 -4.11 -3.21 26.43
CA CYS A 899 -5.54 -3.24 26.20
C CYS A 899 -6.09 -4.68 26.28
N GLU A 900 -7.18 -4.88 27.05
CA GLU A 900 -7.76 -6.21 27.31
C GLU A 900 -8.88 -6.60 26.33
N LEU A 901 -9.15 -5.80 25.29
CA LEU A 901 -10.14 -6.16 24.26
C LEU A 901 -9.67 -7.36 23.44
N LYS A 902 -10.61 -8.28 23.18
CA LYS A 902 -10.32 -9.47 22.37
C LYS A 902 -10.08 -9.15 20.88
N ARG A 903 -10.63 -8.06 20.39
CA ARG A 903 -10.46 -7.57 19.01
C ARG A 903 -10.38 -6.06 19.01
N GLY A 904 -9.45 -5.50 18.24
CA GLY A 904 -9.23 -4.06 18.17
C GLY A 904 -8.65 -3.48 19.47
N VAL A 905 -8.87 -2.20 19.68
CA VAL A 905 -8.35 -1.42 20.82
C VAL A 905 -9.46 -0.49 21.33
N CYS A 906 -9.47 -0.13 22.60
CA CYS A 906 -10.39 0.88 23.12
C CYS A 906 -9.84 2.32 22.94
N ALA A 907 -10.73 3.30 22.97
CA ALA A 907 -10.38 4.70 22.77
C ALA A 907 -9.41 5.23 23.85
N LYS A 908 -9.64 4.90 25.11
CA LYS A 908 -8.77 5.35 26.21
C LYS A 908 -7.37 4.76 26.16
N CYS A 909 -7.20 3.48 25.74
CA CYS A 909 -5.87 2.89 25.58
C CYS A 909 -5.09 3.46 24.39
N TYR A 910 -5.79 3.90 23.34
CA TYR A 910 -5.18 4.56 22.20
C TYR A 910 -4.84 6.03 22.51
N GLY A 911 -5.77 6.78 23.08
CA GLY A 911 -5.63 8.17 23.41
C GLY A 911 -6.09 9.14 22.34
N ARG A 912 -5.36 10.24 22.15
CA ARG A 912 -5.68 11.33 21.22
C ARG A 912 -5.49 10.92 19.75
N ASN A 913 -6.44 11.29 18.92
CA ASN A 913 -6.28 11.26 17.45
C ASN A 913 -5.47 12.47 17.00
N LEU A 914 -4.28 12.24 16.47
CA LEU A 914 -3.33 13.28 16.08
C LEU A 914 -3.84 14.17 14.93
N SER A 915 -4.73 13.67 14.09
CA SER A 915 -5.28 14.46 12.97
C SER A 915 -6.32 15.49 13.39
N THR A 916 -7.02 15.26 14.52
CA THR A 916 -8.09 16.13 15.01
C THR A 916 -7.76 16.78 16.35
N SER A 917 -6.65 16.39 16.99
CA SER A 917 -6.25 16.81 18.34
C SER A 917 -7.31 16.57 19.42
N ARG A 918 -8.20 15.59 19.23
CA ARG A 918 -9.25 15.17 20.16
C ARG A 918 -9.14 13.68 20.44
N MET A 919 -9.77 13.20 21.51
CA MET A 919 -9.87 11.77 21.76
C MET A 919 -10.42 11.02 20.55
N VAL A 920 -9.85 9.85 20.30
CA VAL A 920 -10.23 9.00 19.16
C VAL A 920 -11.68 8.51 19.31
N LYS A 921 -12.41 8.46 18.21
CA LYS A 921 -13.79 7.95 18.19
C LYS A 921 -13.83 6.46 17.84
N VAL A 922 -14.88 5.79 18.32
CA VAL A 922 -15.17 4.41 17.94
C VAL A 922 -15.34 4.32 16.41
N GLY A 923 -14.74 3.29 15.79
CA GLY A 923 -14.74 3.08 14.36
C GLY A 923 -13.50 3.60 13.60
N GLU A 924 -12.59 4.32 14.26
CA GLU A 924 -11.34 4.77 13.61
C GLU A 924 -10.40 3.60 13.33
N THR A 925 -9.84 3.55 12.12
CA THR A 925 -8.95 2.49 11.65
C THR A 925 -7.49 2.78 11.98
N VAL A 926 -7.17 2.75 13.26
CA VAL A 926 -5.84 3.15 13.76
C VAL A 926 -4.70 2.27 13.26
N GLY A 927 -4.97 0.98 13.00
CA GLY A 927 -3.96 0.07 12.45
C GLY A 927 -3.50 0.44 11.05
N VAL A 928 -4.43 0.84 10.18
CA VAL A 928 -4.11 1.30 8.82
C VAL A 928 -3.35 2.63 8.86
N ILE A 929 -3.75 3.56 9.74
CA ILE A 929 -3.04 4.83 9.94
C ILE A 929 -1.59 4.57 10.37
N ALA A 930 -1.38 3.68 11.33
CA ALA A 930 -0.03 3.32 11.80
C ALA A 930 0.82 2.71 10.68
N ALA A 931 0.27 1.77 9.92
CA ALA A 931 0.96 1.14 8.80
C ALA A 931 1.36 2.14 7.71
N GLN A 932 0.48 3.05 7.35
CA GLN A 932 0.75 4.12 6.39
C GLN A 932 1.77 5.13 6.91
N SER A 933 1.70 5.48 8.20
CA SER A 933 2.65 6.42 8.83
C SER A 933 4.07 5.86 8.92
N ILE A 934 4.22 4.54 9.03
CA ILE A 934 5.54 3.87 9.00
C ILE A 934 6.04 3.75 7.54
N GLY A 935 5.15 3.49 6.61
CA GLY A 935 5.49 3.24 5.21
C GLY A 935 5.71 4.47 4.35
N GLU A 936 5.10 5.61 4.67
CA GLU A 936 5.20 6.83 3.88
C GLU A 936 6.62 7.42 3.86
N PRO A 937 7.37 7.54 4.97
CA PRO A 937 8.75 8.03 4.94
C PRO A 937 9.78 7.01 4.41
N GLY A 938 9.36 5.81 4.08
CA GLY A 938 10.21 4.68 3.64
C GLY A 938 10.76 4.76 2.20
#